data_0311cf3058f1a160b4292d608b22fcad
#
_entry.id   0311cf3058f1a160b4292d608b22fcad
#
_cell.length_a   1.000
_cell.length_b   1.000
_cell.length_c   1.000
_cell.angle_alpha   90.00
_cell.angle_beta   90.00
_cell.angle_gamma   90.00
#
_symmetry.space_group_name_H-M   'P 1'
#
loop_
_entity.id
_entity.type
_entity.pdbx_description
1 polymer ?
#
loop_
_entity_poly.entity_id
_entity_poly.type
_entity_poly.pdbx_seq_one_letter_code
_entity_poly.pdbx_strand_id
1 'polypeptide(L)'
;MKNHNVEVLAPAGSYDIMKAVINAGADAVYLGGDMFGARAYAGNLNKEEMIRALDYAHLRDKKIYLTVNTLLKENECTHELVDYIAPFYEAGLDACIVQDMGVFKILHSAFPDMHMHASTQMTITGEKGASILKEMGAMRIVTARELTLDEIRQIHEKCDIEIESFVHGALCYCYSGQCLLSSMNGTRSGNRGRCAQACRLDYSVVNNDKVINDSKSSYPLSPKDMCALDILPDIIDAGVYSMKIEGRMKNVTYAAGVTSIYRKYTDMYLENGRKGYHVSQEDKNMLLDIFNRGSFTSGYYNSEKGKNMMSLSRPNHMGVKALQVVKNDNGRILFKALTDINPQDVFEIDSDNAYTSGDSYKKGSTFTVNLSRKLPLYKDRIIYRMKNGSVTKEIAEKYASQAGTLKKPVNMLFTAECGKPMKLELEACNTKVSVFGAYAEIAGKQPATVESCIKNLSKLGNTDFTAGKITADIGTNVFVPVSILNDLRRKGIEKLTETILDKYRRQTVDESVYNVCKASSKDISVTVNDSIHDGKYSTSVYLKTKGQLKSYILSGLNNDNVYADFKLFDDDECRKNIKKLADSQNVTAALPYIITQSQNRIFGSLIENIRSCNIEMFLVRNLEEIGFLGNLGQKTGFVPKIVTDAGLYCWNSFSVLQLRDIILVCGCELTRITLPYELNYKEMNMVNYGVPTEFVAEGFVPVMISKQCVRKTYGLCDHNNGIIYLNNKRSGTYMVESVCSFCHSVMYSAKRIDVGYDSSLLEEINPDYIRKDYDNMHNETAWTGHYDVGVE
;
A
#
# COMPACT_ATOMS: atom_id res chain seq x y z
N MET A 1 4.50 30.83 10.69
CA MET A 1 4.70 29.54 10.02
C MET A 1 3.71 28.58 10.66
N LYS A 2 2.84 27.90 9.86
CA LYS A 2 2.01 26.82 10.40
C LYS A 2 2.97 25.74 10.91
N ASN A 3 2.85 25.31 12.15
CA ASN A 3 3.59 24.16 12.67
C ASN A 3 3.12 22.92 11.90
N HIS A 4 3.74 22.62 10.77
CA HIS A 4 3.48 21.38 10.04
C HIS A 4 4.18 20.25 10.81
N ASN A 5 3.42 19.50 11.56
CA ASN A 5 3.90 18.24 12.10
C ASN A 5 3.86 17.23 10.94
N VAL A 6 4.99 16.77 10.44
CA VAL A 6 5.10 15.91 9.25
C VAL A 6 5.87 14.64 9.62
N GLU A 7 5.35 13.50 9.20
CA GLU A 7 5.89 12.17 9.48
C GLU A 7 6.60 11.60 8.25
N VAL A 8 7.83 11.11 8.41
CA VAL A 8 8.52 10.27 7.43
C VAL A 8 8.25 8.80 7.78
N LEU A 9 7.44 8.13 6.96
CA LEU A 9 7.03 6.74 7.16
C LEU A 9 7.88 5.81 6.29
N ALA A 10 8.75 5.03 6.93
CA ALA A 10 9.71 4.15 6.27
C ALA A 10 9.23 2.69 6.19
N PRO A 11 9.63 1.94 5.14
CA PRO A 11 9.36 0.51 5.02
C PRO A 11 10.39 -0.33 5.77
N ALA A 12 9.96 -1.44 6.40
CA ALA A 12 10.86 -2.49 6.85
C ALA A 12 10.34 -3.88 6.50
N GLY A 13 11.23 -4.75 6.01
CA GLY A 13 10.95 -6.16 5.74
C GLY A 13 11.60 -7.10 6.75
N SER A 14 12.35 -6.57 7.73
CA SER A 14 12.97 -7.34 8.83
C SER A 14 13.27 -6.43 10.01
N TYR A 15 13.54 -7.04 11.16
CA TYR A 15 13.92 -6.33 12.39
C TYR A 15 15.17 -5.44 12.19
N ASP A 16 16.19 -5.92 11.47
CA ASP A 16 17.42 -5.15 11.24
C ASP A 16 17.20 -3.95 10.30
N ILE A 17 16.36 -4.12 9.28
CA ILE A 17 15.96 -3.00 8.40
C ILE A 17 15.17 -1.97 9.19
N MET A 18 14.27 -2.39 10.08
CA MET A 18 13.51 -1.49 10.96
C MET A 18 14.46 -0.63 11.83
N LYS A 19 15.44 -1.23 12.46
CA LYS A 19 16.47 -0.48 13.22
C LYS A 19 17.20 0.54 12.33
N ALA A 20 17.63 0.11 11.15
CA ALA A 20 18.38 0.97 10.24
C ALA A 20 17.56 2.18 9.73
N VAL A 21 16.26 2.02 9.45
CA VAL A 21 15.42 3.15 9.02
C VAL A 21 15.08 4.10 10.16
N ILE A 22 14.95 3.60 11.39
CA ILE A 22 14.82 4.44 12.59
C ILE A 22 16.10 5.27 12.78
N ASN A 23 17.27 4.64 12.67
CA ASN A 23 18.56 5.34 12.74
C ASN A 23 18.74 6.37 11.60
N ALA A 24 18.11 6.11 10.42
CA ALA A 24 18.12 7.02 9.27
C ALA A 24 17.10 8.19 9.41
N GLY A 25 16.37 8.26 10.52
CA GLY A 25 15.47 9.37 10.84
C GLY A 25 14.01 9.16 10.50
N ALA A 26 13.54 7.91 10.36
CA ALA A 26 12.11 7.63 10.27
C ALA A 26 11.38 8.05 11.56
N ASP A 27 10.17 8.61 11.43
CA ASP A 27 9.29 8.91 12.55
C ASP A 27 8.39 7.72 12.86
N ALA A 28 8.02 6.98 11.83
CA ALA A 28 7.27 5.75 11.93
C ALA A 28 7.80 4.71 10.94
N VAL A 29 7.58 3.44 11.25
CA VAL A 29 7.93 2.33 10.37
C VAL A 29 6.71 1.45 10.13
N TYR A 30 6.41 1.15 8.86
CA TYR A 30 5.41 0.15 8.55
C TYR A 30 6.06 -1.17 8.13
N LEU A 31 5.55 -2.25 8.69
CA LEU A 31 6.08 -3.58 8.48
C LEU A 31 4.95 -4.63 8.47
N GLY A 32 5.25 -5.86 8.12
CA GLY A 32 4.32 -6.98 8.15
C GLY A 32 4.78 -8.02 9.17
N GLY A 33 3.80 -8.65 9.76
CA GLY A 33 4.01 -9.92 10.44
C GLY A 33 3.87 -11.10 9.47
N ASP A 34 3.94 -12.29 9.98
CA ASP A 34 3.87 -13.56 9.25
C ASP A 34 2.50 -13.84 8.62
N MET A 35 1.43 -13.13 9.06
CA MET A 35 0.08 -13.25 8.52
C MET A 35 -0.46 -11.93 7.96
N PHE A 36 -1.45 -12.00 7.08
CA PHE A 36 -2.34 -10.93 6.60
C PHE A 36 -1.68 -9.72 5.92
N GLY A 37 -0.40 -9.80 5.56
CA GLY A 37 0.32 -8.69 4.93
C GLY A 37 0.41 -8.78 3.41
N ALA A 38 0.23 -7.65 2.69
CA ALA A 38 0.29 -7.57 1.22
C ALA A 38 1.67 -7.84 0.59
N ARG A 39 2.64 -8.33 1.35
CA ARG A 39 3.97 -8.75 0.89
C ARG A 39 4.35 -10.08 1.55
N ALA A 40 3.62 -11.15 1.20
CA ALA A 40 3.80 -12.49 1.76
C ALA A 40 5.24 -13.03 1.62
N TYR A 41 5.97 -12.57 0.58
CA TYR A 41 7.37 -12.98 0.32
C TYR A 41 8.42 -12.03 0.92
N ALA A 42 8.05 -11.04 1.74
CA ALA A 42 8.99 -10.27 2.54
C ALA A 42 9.51 -11.12 3.71
N GLY A 43 10.60 -10.69 4.36
CA GLY A 43 11.14 -11.39 5.52
C GLY A 43 10.19 -11.46 6.71
N ASN A 44 9.20 -10.58 6.78
CA ASN A 44 8.17 -10.44 7.81
C ASN A 44 8.66 -10.81 9.22
N LEU A 45 8.07 -10.23 10.25
CA LEU A 45 8.48 -10.46 11.63
C LEU A 45 7.58 -11.52 12.27
N ASN A 46 8.17 -12.47 13.01
CA ASN A 46 7.41 -13.34 13.88
C ASN A 46 6.93 -12.57 15.15
N LYS A 47 6.16 -13.25 16.00
CA LYS A 47 5.55 -12.64 17.21
C LYS A 47 6.61 -11.98 18.11
N GLU A 48 7.67 -12.70 18.43
CA GLU A 48 8.74 -12.26 19.34
C GLU A 48 9.51 -11.08 18.74
N GLU A 49 9.82 -11.14 17.45
CA GLU A 49 10.49 -10.06 16.74
C GLU A 49 9.61 -8.80 16.67
N MET A 50 8.29 -8.96 16.49
CA MET A 50 7.36 -7.85 16.47
C MET A 50 7.29 -7.13 17.81
N ILE A 51 7.18 -7.86 18.92
CA ILE A 51 7.19 -7.28 20.28
C ILE A 51 8.52 -6.55 20.52
N ARG A 52 9.64 -7.15 20.17
CA ARG A 52 10.95 -6.50 20.25
C ARG A 52 11.05 -5.25 19.36
N ALA A 53 10.40 -5.25 18.20
CA ALA A 53 10.37 -4.10 17.30
C ALA A 53 9.58 -2.93 17.91
N LEU A 54 8.44 -3.23 18.55
CA LEU A 54 7.65 -2.24 19.29
C LEU A 54 8.47 -1.62 20.42
N ASP A 55 9.09 -2.45 21.27
CA ASP A 55 9.92 -1.97 22.38
C ASP A 55 11.09 -1.10 21.89
N TYR A 56 11.79 -1.53 20.82
CA TYR A 56 12.88 -0.78 20.23
C TYR A 56 12.45 0.58 19.72
N ALA A 57 11.30 0.65 19.04
CA ALA A 57 10.76 1.88 18.48
C ALA A 57 10.29 2.83 19.61
N HIS A 58 9.52 2.34 20.57
CA HIS A 58 8.97 3.13 21.67
C HIS A 58 10.05 3.74 22.57
N LEU A 59 11.13 3.01 22.86
CA LEU A 59 12.30 3.56 23.58
C LEU A 59 12.95 4.74 22.83
N ARG A 60 12.67 4.89 21.54
CA ARG A 60 13.19 5.97 20.68
C ARG A 60 12.13 7.01 20.31
N ASP A 61 10.94 6.89 20.90
CA ASP A 61 9.79 7.74 20.57
C ASP A 61 9.42 7.66 19.07
N LYS A 62 9.38 6.44 18.57
CA LYS A 62 9.02 6.10 17.18
C LYS A 62 7.84 5.15 17.15
N LYS A 63 7.08 5.16 16.05
CA LYS A 63 5.86 4.38 15.90
C LYS A 63 6.04 3.18 14.97
N ILE A 64 5.27 2.13 15.23
CA ILE A 64 5.19 0.94 14.38
C ILE A 64 3.76 0.75 13.88
N TYR A 65 3.61 0.62 12.55
CA TYR A 65 2.33 0.34 11.90
C TYR A 65 2.35 -1.04 11.26
N LEU A 66 1.47 -1.92 11.73
CA LEU A 66 1.34 -3.27 11.20
C LEU A 66 0.45 -3.28 9.96
N THR A 67 0.92 -3.90 8.88
CA THR A 67 0.09 -4.08 7.70
C THR A 67 -0.78 -5.33 7.83
N VAL A 68 -2.10 -5.13 7.93
CA VAL A 68 -3.17 -6.14 7.84
C VAL A 68 -3.98 -5.81 6.59
N ASN A 69 -3.28 -5.70 5.46
CA ASN A 69 -3.81 -5.09 4.24
C ASN A 69 -3.97 -6.11 3.10
N THR A 70 -4.50 -7.26 3.43
CA THR A 70 -5.02 -8.27 2.50
C THR A 70 -6.52 -8.44 2.70
N LEU A 71 -7.21 -8.95 1.69
CA LEU A 71 -8.57 -9.43 1.86
C LEU A 71 -8.53 -10.75 2.64
N LEU A 72 -9.43 -10.92 3.61
CA LEU A 72 -9.50 -12.10 4.46
C LEU A 72 -10.74 -12.93 4.14
N LYS A 73 -10.58 -14.26 4.19
CA LYS A 73 -11.66 -15.22 4.07
C LYS A 73 -12.41 -15.34 5.40
N GLU A 74 -13.62 -15.86 5.38
CA GLU A 74 -14.48 -15.97 6.58
C GLU A 74 -13.77 -16.61 7.77
N ASN A 75 -13.12 -17.76 7.58
CA ASN A 75 -12.41 -18.47 8.65
C ASN A 75 -11.24 -17.66 9.25
N GLU A 76 -10.52 -16.88 8.44
CA GLU A 76 -9.42 -16.05 8.90
C GLU A 76 -9.94 -14.91 9.78
N CYS A 77 -11.08 -14.31 9.42
CA CYS A 77 -11.74 -13.28 10.20
C CYS A 77 -12.27 -13.81 11.54
N THR A 78 -12.90 -14.99 11.54
CA THR A 78 -13.61 -15.53 12.71
C THR A 78 -12.71 -16.25 13.71
N HIS A 79 -11.56 -16.80 13.27
CA HIS A 79 -10.75 -17.67 14.11
C HIS A 79 -9.30 -17.20 14.33
N GLU A 80 -8.74 -16.40 13.43
CA GLU A 80 -7.30 -16.13 13.45
C GLU A 80 -6.95 -14.67 13.70
N LEU A 81 -7.74 -13.72 13.17
CA LEU A 81 -7.37 -12.31 13.13
C LEU A 81 -7.15 -11.69 14.51
N VAL A 82 -8.10 -11.88 15.43
CA VAL A 82 -8.05 -11.25 16.76
C VAL A 82 -6.94 -11.88 17.60
N ASP A 83 -6.80 -13.22 17.56
CA ASP A 83 -5.73 -13.98 18.24
C ASP A 83 -4.33 -13.52 17.77
N TYR A 84 -4.22 -13.22 16.48
CA TYR A 84 -2.97 -12.77 15.90
C TYR A 84 -2.60 -11.34 16.32
N ILE A 85 -3.57 -10.42 16.42
CA ILE A 85 -3.33 -9.01 16.72
C ILE A 85 -3.20 -8.74 18.22
N ALA A 86 -3.92 -9.48 19.07
CA ALA A 86 -3.99 -9.22 20.50
C ALA A 86 -2.62 -9.06 21.20
N PRO A 87 -1.61 -9.93 20.98
CA PRO A 87 -0.30 -9.77 21.61
C PRO A 87 0.43 -8.49 21.21
N PHE A 88 0.20 -8.01 19.98
CA PHE A 88 0.82 -6.77 19.50
C PHE A 88 0.10 -5.54 20.05
N TYR A 89 -1.22 -5.60 20.17
CA TYR A 89 -2.02 -4.57 20.83
C TYR A 89 -1.59 -4.39 22.28
N GLU A 90 -1.47 -5.49 23.05
CA GLU A 90 -0.98 -5.48 24.43
C GLU A 90 0.44 -4.91 24.52
N ALA A 91 1.30 -5.22 23.54
CA ALA A 91 2.65 -4.67 23.44
C ALA A 91 2.71 -3.19 23.02
N GLY A 92 1.56 -2.57 22.71
CA GLY A 92 1.44 -1.16 22.38
C GLY A 92 1.47 -0.83 20.89
N LEU A 93 1.07 -1.75 20.00
CA LEU A 93 1.00 -1.49 18.55
C LEU A 93 0.28 -0.17 18.26
N ASP A 94 0.93 0.73 17.54
CA ASP A 94 0.43 2.10 17.32
C ASP A 94 -0.75 2.16 16.35
N ALA A 95 -0.69 1.39 15.25
CA ALA A 95 -1.77 1.35 14.26
C ALA A 95 -1.75 0.07 13.40
N CYS A 96 -2.91 -0.27 12.85
CA CYS A 96 -3.04 -1.23 11.76
C CYS A 96 -3.38 -0.52 10.43
N ILE A 97 -2.71 -0.91 9.34
CA ILE A 97 -3.02 -0.46 7.98
C ILE A 97 -3.89 -1.53 7.33
N VAL A 98 -5.16 -1.22 7.04
CA VAL A 98 -6.20 -2.19 6.68
C VAL A 98 -6.77 -1.92 5.29
N GLN A 99 -7.02 -2.99 4.52
CA GLN A 99 -7.73 -2.95 3.23
C GLN A 99 -9.17 -3.44 3.35
N ASP A 100 -9.39 -4.55 4.04
CA ASP A 100 -10.66 -5.25 4.14
C ASP A 100 -11.60 -4.54 5.12
N MET A 101 -12.82 -4.23 4.69
CA MET A 101 -13.79 -3.53 5.54
C MET A 101 -14.26 -4.38 6.72
N GLY A 102 -14.30 -5.70 6.57
CA GLY A 102 -14.63 -6.62 7.67
C GLY A 102 -13.52 -6.66 8.71
N VAL A 103 -12.26 -6.72 8.26
CA VAL A 103 -11.09 -6.60 9.12
C VAL A 103 -11.11 -5.27 9.87
N PHE A 104 -11.43 -4.17 9.18
CA PHE A 104 -11.57 -2.85 9.80
C PHE A 104 -12.62 -2.88 10.93
N LYS A 105 -13.81 -3.40 10.64
CA LYS A 105 -14.91 -3.52 11.63
C LYS A 105 -14.48 -4.34 12.86
N ILE A 106 -13.89 -5.51 12.66
CA ILE A 106 -13.43 -6.40 13.73
C ILE A 106 -12.39 -5.71 14.59
N LEU A 107 -11.31 -5.20 13.98
CA LEU A 107 -10.19 -4.61 14.71
C LEU A 107 -10.59 -3.32 15.45
N HIS A 108 -11.43 -2.48 14.85
CA HIS A 108 -11.93 -1.27 15.50
C HIS A 108 -12.81 -1.59 16.72
N SER A 109 -13.59 -2.68 16.65
CA SER A 109 -14.44 -3.12 17.75
C SER A 109 -13.62 -3.82 18.85
N ALA A 110 -12.67 -4.68 18.49
CA ALA A 110 -11.88 -5.45 19.43
C ALA A 110 -10.78 -4.63 20.13
N PHE A 111 -10.25 -3.62 19.46
CA PHE A 111 -9.08 -2.84 19.89
C PHE A 111 -9.33 -1.33 19.80
N PRO A 112 -10.20 -0.76 20.66
CA PRO A 112 -10.70 0.61 20.52
C PRO A 112 -9.60 1.69 20.63
N ASP A 113 -8.51 1.40 21.35
CA ASP A 113 -7.37 2.33 21.52
C ASP A 113 -6.32 2.21 20.41
N MET A 114 -6.51 1.32 19.44
CA MET A 114 -5.60 1.15 18.32
C MET A 114 -6.03 1.99 17.14
N HIS A 115 -5.13 2.79 16.59
CA HIS A 115 -5.43 3.59 15.42
C HIS A 115 -5.62 2.72 14.17
N MET A 116 -6.61 3.07 13.37
CA MET A 116 -6.90 2.41 12.10
C MET A 116 -6.49 3.33 10.95
N HIS A 117 -5.61 2.82 10.07
CA HIS A 117 -5.21 3.51 8.85
C HIS A 117 -5.81 2.79 7.63
N ALA A 118 -6.66 3.50 6.88
CA ALA A 118 -7.25 2.94 5.66
C ALA A 118 -6.18 2.85 4.56
N SER A 119 -5.92 1.62 4.09
CA SER A 119 -4.89 1.34 3.08
C SER A 119 -5.18 2.01 1.74
N THR A 120 -4.14 2.34 0.97
CA THR A 120 -4.30 2.75 -0.44
C THR A 120 -5.06 1.71 -1.29
N GLN A 121 -5.11 0.45 -0.85
CA GLN A 121 -5.86 -0.62 -1.52
C GLN A 121 -7.38 -0.50 -1.33
N MET A 122 -7.87 0.38 -0.45
CA MET A 122 -9.29 0.77 -0.38
C MET A 122 -9.70 1.75 -1.48
N THR A 123 -8.76 2.18 -2.32
CA THR A 123 -8.99 3.01 -3.52
C THR A 123 -9.69 4.34 -3.20
N ILE A 124 -9.12 5.11 -2.27
CA ILE A 124 -9.70 6.39 -1.83
C ILE A 124 -9.34 7.47 -2.84
N THR A 125 -10.34 8.01 -3.55
CA THR A 125 -10.17 8.91 -4.70
C THR A 125 -10.83 10.28 -4.53
N GLY A 126 -11.52 10.52 -3.42
CA GLY A 126 -12.19 11.78 -3.17
C GLY A 126 -12.62 11.97 -1.70
N GLU A 127 -13.24 13.14 -1.44
CA GLU A 127 -13.64 13.55 -0.10
C GLU A 127 -14.75 12.68 0.51
N LYS A 128 -15.63 12.13 -0.34
CA LYS A 128 -16.79 11.39 0.16
C LYS A 128 -16.37 10.02 0.68
N GLY A 129 -15.52 9.33 -0.06
CA GLY A 129 -14.92 8.08 0.41
C GLY A 129 -14.06 8.29 1.66
N ALA A 130 -13.31 9.39 1.73
CA ALA A 130 -12.53 9.77 2.91
C ALA A 130 -13.43 10.04 4.13
N SER A 131 -14.55 10.76 3.95
CA SER A 131 -15.51 11.04 5.02
C SER A 131 -16.18 9.79 5.56
N ILE A 132 -16.58 8.86 4.68
CA ILE A 132 -17.12 7.56 5.08
C ILE A 132 -16.13 6.81 5.98
N LEU A 133 -14.87 6.74 5.58
CA LEU A 133 -13.85 6.04 6.37
C LEU A 133 -13.57 6.73 7.71
N LYS A 134 -13.60 8.05 7.75
CA LYS A 134 -13.53 8.82 9.01
C LYS A 134 -14.69 8.48 9.95
N GLU A 135 -15.90 8.44 9.44
CA GLU A 135 -17.10 8.08 10.22
C GLU A 135 -17.03 6.62 10.73
N MET A 136 -16.36 5.73 9.99
CA MET A 136 -16.07 4.37 10.44
C MET A 136 -15.01 4.31 11.55
N GLY A 137 -14.32 5.39 11.87
CA GLY A 137 -13.25 5.44 12.88
C GLY A 137 -11.84 5.39 12.31
N ALA A 138 -11.64 5.57 11.00
CA ALA A 138 -10.29 5.73 10.47
C ALA A 138 -9.67 7.03 10.97
N MET A 139 -8.49 6.93 11.58
CA MET A 139 -7.70 8.10 11.97
C MET A 139 -6.94 8.68 10.78
N ARG A 140 -6.56 7.81 9.83
CA ARG A 140 -5.75 8.17 8.67
C ARG A 140 -6.21 7.45 7.42
N ILE A 141 -6.13 8.14 6.29
CA ILE A 141 -6.31 7.53 4.96
C ILE A 141 -4.99 7.54 4.18
N VAL A 142 -4.70 6.45 3.48
CA VAL A 142 -3.65 6.41 2.46
C VAL A 142 -4.30 6.64 1.11
N THR A 143 -4.10 7.82 0.53
CA THR A 143 -4.72 8.18 -0.75
C THR A 143 -4.33 7.23 -1.87
N ALA A 144 -5.20 7.09 -2.88
CA ALA A 144 -4.81 6.46 -4.13
C ALA A 144 -3.60 7.21 -4.73
N ARG A 145 -2.62 6.46 -5.23
CA ARG A 145 -1.37 7.04 -5.82
C ARG A 145 -1.62 7.87 -7.07
N GLU A 146 -2.79 7.70 -7.63
CA GLU A 146 -3.27 8.31 -8.86
C GLU A 146 -3.81 9.74 -8.66
N LEU A 147 -3.99 10.21 -7.42
CA LEU A 147 -4.49 11.54 -7.14
C LEU A 147 -3.45 12.63 -7.47
N THR A 148 -3.96 13.78 -7.91
CA THR A 148 -3.19 15.01 -8.07
C THR A 148 -3.08 15.75 -6.75
N LEU A 149 -2.13 16.68 -6.63
CA LEU A 149 -1.99 17.52 -5.42
C LEU A 149 -3.25 18.34 -5.15
N ASP A 150 -3.95 18.80 -6.18
CA ASP A 150 -5.17 19.57 -6.02
C ASP A 150 -6.33 18.71 -5.49
N GLU A 151 -6.44 17.45 -5.92
CA GLU A 151 -7.41 16.50 -5.38
C GLU A 151 -7.12 16.18 -3.91
N ILE A 152 -5.85 15.99 -3.53
CA ILE A 152 -5.43 15.76 -2.14
C ILE A 152 -5.73 16.98 -1.28
N ARG A 153 -5.44 18.20 -1.76
CA ARG A 153 -5.75 19.44 -1.05
C ARG A 153 -7.25 19.57 -0.79
N GLN A 154 -8.09 19.28 -1.78
CA GLN A 154 -9.54 19.31 -1.61
C GLN A 154 -10.04 18.31 -0.55
N ILE A 155 -9.45 17.10 -0.48
CA ILE A 155 -9.76 16.14 0.58
C ILE A 155 -9.36 16.72 1.94
N HIS A 156 -8.14 17.27 2.06
CA HIS A 156 -7.64 17.87 3.29
C HIS A 156 -8.50 19.02 3.79
N GLU A 157 -8.93 19.90 2.88
CA GLU A 157 -9.74 21.08 3.24
C GLU A 157 -11.17 20.73 3.68
N LYS A 158 -11.72 19.61 3.18
CA LYS A 158 -13.11 19.23 3.41
C LYS A 158 -13.29 18.12 4.45
N CYS A 159 -12.26 17.33 4.66
CA CYS A 159 -12.29 16.19 5.55
C CYS A 159 -11.16 16.33 6.58
N ASP A 160 -11.53 16.56 7.84
CA ASP A 160 -10.55 16.61 8.96
C ASP A 160 -10.10 15.20 9.33
N ILE A 161 -9.20 14.64 8.52
CA ILE A 161 -8.57 13.32 8.68
C ILE A 161 -7.09 13.40 8.27
N GLU A 162 -6.22 12.64 8.93
CA GLU A 162 -4.82 12.58 8.53
C GLU A 162 -4.68 11.95 7.14
N ILE A 163 -3.86 12.58 6.31
CA ILE A 163 -3.55 12.11 4.96
C ILE A 163 -2.14 11.54 4.90
N GLU A 164 -2.02 10.30 4.44
CA GLU A 164 -0.77 9.64 4.09
C GLU A 164 -0.70 9.49 2.57
N SER A 165 0.45 9.82 1.97
CA SER A 165 0.68 9.66 0.55
C SER A 165 2.07 9.13 0.24
N PHE A 166 2.20 8.35 -0.85
CA PHE A 166 3.50 7.83 -1.28
C PHE A 166 4.36 8.94 -1.88
N VAL A 167 5.64 8.97 -1.50
CA VAL A 167 6.61 9.96 -2.01
C VAL A 167 7.78 9.33 -2.77
N HIS A 168 8.04 8.03 -2.59
CA HIS A 168 9.15 7.34 -3.24
C HIS A 168 8.85 5.86 -3.49
N GLY A 169 9.44 5.33 -4.56
CA GLY A 169 9.50 3.89 -4.85
C GLY A 169 8.55 3.43 -5.96
N ALA A 170 8.24 2.16 -5.99
CA ALA A 170 7.51 1.54 -7.08
C ALA A 170 6.07 2.06 -7.20
N LEU A 171 5.67 2.45 -8.42
CA LEU A 171 4.28 2.70 -8.78
C LEU A 171 3.60 1.40 -9.24
N CYS A 172 2.33 1.25 -8.90
CA CYS A 172 1.45 0.27 -9.51
C CYS A 172 0.91 0.85 -10.83
N TYR A 173 0.67 -0.01 -11.83
CA TYR A 173 0.00 0.42 -13.06
C TYR A 173 -1.51 0.57 -12.87
N CYS A 174 -2.09 -0.30 -12.03
CA CYS A 174 -3.49 -0.32 -11.64
C CYS A 174 -3.73 0.57 -10.42
N TYR A 175 -4.92 1.12 -10.25
CA TYR A 175 -5.36 1.59 -8.94
C TYR A 175 -5.14 0.48 -7.91
N SER A 176 -4.47 0.81 -6.81
CA SER A 176 -4.15 -0.18 -5.77
C SER A 176 -5.44 -0.76 -5.18
N GLY A 177 -5.51 -2.09 -5.08
CA GLY A 177 -6.71 -2.81 -4.67
C GLY A 177 -7.59 -3.28 -5.84
N GLN A 178 -7.51 -2.67 -7.02
CA GLN A 178 -8.37 -2.95 -8.18
C GLN A 178 -7.70 -3.87 -9.22
N CYS A 179 -6.71 -4.68 -8.83
CA CYS A 179 -5.96 -5.53 -9.76
C CYS A 179 -6.19 -7.01 -9.51
N LEU A 180 -6.80 -7.69 -10.47
CA LEU A 180 -7.00 -9.14 -10.52
C LEU A 180 -6.10 -9.84 -11.55
N LEU A 181 -5.20 -9.09 -12.25
CA LEU A 181 -4.41 -9.66 -13.36
C LEU A 181 -3.55 -10.85 -12.93
N SER A 182 -2.99 -10.81 -11.73
CA SER A 182 -2.12 -11.87 -11.21
C SER A 182 -2.91 -13.13 -10.85
N SER A 183 -4.10 -13.01 -10.27
CA SER A 183 -4.95 -14.13 -9.92
C SER A 183 -5.61 -14.74 -11.16
N MET A 184 -6.09 -13.91 -12.09
CA MET A 184 -6.74 -14.42 -13.32
C MET A 184 -5.77 -15.09 -14.30
N ASN A 185 -4.45 -14.86 -14.17
CA ASN A 185 -3.41 -15.57 -14.93
C ASN A 185 -2.86 -16.80 -14.19
N GLY A 186 -3.26 -17.02 -12.95
CA GLY A 186 -2.82 -18.09 -12.07
C GLY A 186 -3.65 -18.12 -10.80
N THR A 187 -3.08 -18.56 -9.67
CA THR A 187 -3.78 -18.60 -8.37
C THR A 187 -3.32 -17.52 -7.40
N ARG A 188 -2.35 -16.68 -7.81
CA ARG A 188 -1.66 -15.73 -6.93
C ARG A 188 -2.38 -14.38 -6.87
N SER A 189 -3.22 -14.19 -5.86
CA SER A 189 -3.95 -12.94 -5.68
C SER A 189 -3.04 -11.79 -5.20
N GLY A 190 -3.11 -10.64 -5.92
CA GLY A 190 -2.47 -9.41 -5.50
C GLY A 190 -3.05 -8.83 -4.22
N ASN A 191 -4.36 -9.02 -4.01
CA ASN A 191 -5.09 -8.58 -2.82
C ASN A 191 -4.88 -9.53 -1.62
N ARG A 192 -4.23 -10.68 -1.84
CA ARG A 192 -3.77 -11.61 -0.81
C ARG A 192 -2.24 -11.56 -0.60
N GLY A 193 -1.58 -10.49 -1.07
CA GLY A 193 -0.14 -10.30 -0.91
C GLY A 193 0.76 -11.11 -1.83
N ARG A 194 0.21 -11.85 -2.80
CA ARG A 194 0.96 -12.80 -3.65
C ARG A 194 1.11 -12.35 -5.11
N CYS A 195 1.05 -11.03 -5.38
CA CYS A 195 1.15 -10.47 -6.73
C CYS A 195 2.38 -11.00 -7.50
N ALA A 196 2.13 -11.61 -8.67
CA ALA A 196 3.19 -12.10 -9.57
C ALA A 196 3.84 -11.01 -10.43
N GLN A 197 3.42 -9.74 -10.29
CA GLN A 197 3.88 -8.61 -11.09
C GLN A 197 3.68 -8.80 -12.61
N ALA A 198 2.54 -9.36 -13.00
CA ALA A 198 2.20 -9.59 -14.42
C ALA A 198 2.26 -8.31 -15.27
N CYS A 199 2.02 -7.12 -14.70
CA CYS A 199 2.22 -5.83 -15.38
C CYS A 199 3.70 -5.53 -15.75
N ARG A 200 4.65 -6.31 -15.25
CA ARG A 200 6.10 -6.19 -15.57
C ARG A 200 6.58 -7.18 -16.63
N LEU A 201 5.66 -7.94 -17.22
CA LEU A 201 5.96 -8.82 -18.35
C LEU A 201 5.98 -8.01 -19.66
N ASP A 202 6.54 -8.64 -20.69
CA ASP A 202 6.56 -8.11 -22.06
C ASP A 202 5.18 -8.32 -22.73
N TYR A 203 4.74 -7.32 -23.49
CA TYR A 203 3.51 -7.38 -24.27
C TYR A 203 3.73 -6.79 -25.66
N SER A 204 3.18 -7.46 -26.67
CA SER A 204 2.96 -6.82 -27.98
C SER A 204 1.71 -5.97 -27.89
N VAL A 205 1.82 -4.71 -28.32
CA VAL A 205 0.70 -3.76 -28.35
C VAL A 205 0.11 -3.76 -29.75
N VAL A 206 -1.17 -4.18 -29.87
CA VAL A 206 -1.84 -4.33 -31.16
C VAL A 206 -2.96 -3.29 -31.30
N ASN A 207 -2.90 -2.52 -32.37
CA ASN A 207 -3.91 -1.53 -32.74
C ASN A 207 -4.31 -1.73 -34.21
N ASN A 208 -5.60 -1.94 -34.49
CA ASN A 208 -6.11 -2.24 -35.82
C ASN A 208 -5.31 -3.37 -36.50
N ASP A 209 -5.16 -4.49 -35.81
CA ASP A 209 -4.47 -5.71 -36.24
C ASP A 209 -2.96 -5.57 -36.51
N LYS A 210 -2.37 -4.42 -36.14
CA LYS A 210 -0.95 -4.15 -36.31
C LYS A 210 -0.24 -4.03 -34.99
N VAL A 211 0.89 -4.74 -34.82
CA VAL A 211 1.81 -4.52 -33.69
C VAL A 211 2.49 -3.18 -33.85
N ILE A 212 2.37 -2.31 -32.84
CA ILE A 212 2.86 -0.92 -32.89
C ILE A 212 4.07 -0.65 -32.01
N ASN A 213 4.48 -1.62 -31.19
CA ASN A 213 5.68 -1.51 -30.35
C ASN A 213 6.79 -2.44 -30.86
N ASP A 214 8.01 -2.18 -30.39
CA ASP A 214 9.23 -2.95 -30.70
C ASP A 214 9.88 -3.52 -29.43
N SER A 215 11.01 -4.19 -29.58
CA SER A 215 11.79 -4.76 -28.47
C SER A 215 12.31 -3.73 -27.46
N LYS A 216 12.39 -2.44 -27.83
CA LYS A 216 12.79 -1.33 -26.95
C LYS A 216 11.60 -0.74 -26.19
N SER A 217 10.39 -1.16 -26.48
CA SER A 217 9.15 -0.68 -25.90
C SER A 217 8.18 -1.81 -25.51
N SER A 218 8.73 -2.95 -25.09
CA SER A 218 7.98 -4.20 -24.80
C SER A 218 7.24 -4.21 -23.46
N TYR A 219 7.45 -3.23 -22.58
CA TYR A 219 6.87 -3.22 -21.23
C TYR A 219 5.84 -2.08 -21.05
N PRO A 220 4.71 -2.12 -21.77
CA PRO A 220 3.71 -1.04 -21.80
C PRO A 220 3.03 -0.78 -20.46
N LEU A 221 3.00 -1.77 -19.57
CA LEU A 221 2.37 -1.70 -18.26
C LEU A 221 3.38 -1.51 -17.11
N SER A 222 4.66 -1.18 -17.41
CA SER A 222 5.71 -1.05 -16.40
C SER A 222 6.00 0.43 -16.07
N PRO A 223 5.46 1.02 -14.98
CA PRO A 223 5.81 2.39 -14.59
C PRO A 223 7.26 2.50 -14.09
N LYS A 224 7.85 3.70 -14.24
CA LYS A 224 9.05 4.12 -13.52
C LYS A 224 8.79 4.18 -12.02
N ASP A 225 9.87 4.24 -11.22
CA ASP A 225 9.74 4.52 -9.79
C ASP A 225 9.43 6.00 -9.55
N MET A 226 8.65 6.26 -8.50
CA MET A 226 8.35 7.61 -8.04
C MET A 226 9.56 8.17 -7.26
N CYS A 227 9.83 9.46 -7.45
CA CYS A 227 10.65 10.28 -6.59
C CYS A 227 10.06 11.69 -6.55
N ALA A 228 9.52 12.06 -5.41
CA ALA A 228 8.79 13.31 -5.23
C ALA A 228 9.61 14.41 -4.54
N LEU A 229 10.94 14.25 -4.45
CA LEU A 229 11.79 15.22 -3.75
C LEU A 229 11.60 16.65 -4.26
N ASP A 230 11.57 16.86 -5.58
CA ASP A 230 11.49 18.20 -6.15
C ASP A 230 10.18 18.94 -5.82
N ILE A 231 9.13 18.17 -5.52
CA ILE A 231 7.79 18.67 -5.19
C ILE A 231 7.38 18.41 -3.75
N LEU A 232 8.33 18.01 -2.89
CA LEU A 232 8.05 17.70 -1.48
C LEU A 232 7.36 18.84 -0.73
N PRO A 233 7.75 20.10 -0.89
CA PRO A 233 7.04 21.25 -0.33
C PRO A 233 5.56 21.32 -0.77
N ASP A 234 5.28 21.00 -2.03
CA ASP A 234 3.92 21.06 -2.57
C ASP A 234 3.04 19.95 -1.97
N ILE A 235 3.62 18.79 -1.71
CA ILE A 235 2.96 17.65 -1.06
C ILE A 235 2.60 18.00 0.39
N ILE A 236 3.54 18.58 1.14
CA ILE A 236 3.31 18.98 2.53
C ILE A 236 2.25 20.10 2.59
N ASP A 237 2.35 21.09 1.71
CA ASP A 237 1.38 22.21 1.64
C ASP A 237 -0.01 21.78 1.12
N ALA A 238 -0.11 20.64 0.45
CA ALA A 238 -1.39 20.03 0.10
C ALA A 238 -2.09 19.34 1.29
N GLY A 239 -1.45 19.28 2.47
CA GLY A 239 -2.01 18.72 3.69
C GLY A 239 -1.63 17.26 3.95
N VAL A 240 -0.61 16.74 3.26
CA VAL A 240 -0.10 15.39 3.55
C VAL A 240 0.67 15.41 4.86
N TYR A 241 0.17 14.68 5.85
CA TYR A 241 0.80 14.51 7.16
C TYR A 241 1.92 13.47 7.11
N SER A 242 1.67 12.30 6.49
CA SER A 242 2.62 11.18 6.47
C SER A 242 3.14 10.89 5.07
N MET A 243 4.44 11.01 4.90
CA MET A 243 5.17 10.77 3.65
C MET A 243 5.67 9.33 3.59
N LYS A 244 4.98 8.48 2.83
CA LYS A 244 5.25 7.05 2.76
C LYS A 244 6.27 6.69 1.69
N ILE A 245 7.30 5.96 2.10
CA ILE A 245 8.30 5.37 1.20
C ILE A 245 7.89 3.93 0.88
N GLU A 246 7.71 3.56 -0.39
CA GLU A 246 7.47 2.16 -0.78
C GLU A 246 8.77 1.37 -0.83
N GLY A 247 8.81 0.15 -0.23
CA GLY A 247 10.04 -0.63 -0.27
C GLY A 247 10.17 -1.81 0.68
N ARG A 248 9.08 -2.40 1.20
CA ARG A 248 9.13 -3.52 2.19
C ARG A 248 9.97 -4.73 1.74
N MET A 249 10.07 -5.00 0.43
CA MET A 249 10.89 -6.08 -0.13
C MET A 249 12.31 -5.63 -0.50
N LYS A 250 12.72 -4.42 -0.11
CA LYS A 250 14.02 -3.86 -0.43
C LYS A 250 15.02 -4.12 0.69
N ASN A 251 16.32 -4.08 0.35
CA ASN A 251 17.41 -4.23 1.30
C ASN A 251 17.63 -2.98 2.16
N VAL A 252 18.51 -3.09 3.13
CA VAL A 252 18.86 -2.01 4.06
C VAL A 252 19.40 -0.76 3.36
N THR A 253 20.19 -0.93 2.31
CA THR A 253 20.76 0.19 1.53
C THR A 253 19.66 1.05 0.93
N TYR A 254 18.63 0.41 0.37
CA TYR A 254 17.47 1.12 -0.16
C TYR A 254 16.66 1.78 0.97
N ALA A 255 16.25 0.99 1.95
CA ALA A 255 15.32 1.48 2.97
C ALA A 255 15.92 2.64 3.78
N ALA A 256 17.13 2.47 4.35
CA ALA A 256 17.78 3.49 5.15
C ALA A 256 18.29 4.67 4.30
N GLY A 257 18.84 4.40 3.10
CA GLY A 257 19.35 5.45 2.22
C GLY A 257 18.25 6.39 1.73
N VAL A 258 17.12 5.83 1.28
CA VAL A 258 15.96 6.66 0.87
C VAL A 258 15.40 7.43 2.05
N THR A 259 15.20 6.77 3.21
CA THR A 259 14.67 7.40 4.42
C THR A 259 15.53 8.59 4.85
N SER A 260 16.86 8.45 4.88
CA SER A 260 17.77 9.52 5.29
C SER A 260 17.71 10.74 4.38
N ILE A 261 17.53 10.52 3.08
CA ILE A 261 17.38 11.63 2.11
C ILE A 261 16.03 12.33 2.31
N TYR A 262 14.93 11.59 2.46
CA TYR A 262 13.61 12.21 2.71
C TYR A 262 13.59 12.95 4.06
N ARG A 263 14.22 12.42 5.12
CA ARG A 263 14.37 13.13 6.39
C ARG A 263 15.12 14.44 6.22
N LYS A 264 16.29 14.43 5.55
CA LYS A 264 17.10 15.61 5.25
C LYS A 264 16.28 16.73 4.59
N TYR A 265 15.52 16.37 3.54
CA TYR A 265 14.76 17.36 2.77
C TYR A 265 13.47 17.80 3.47
N THR A 266 12.87 16.93 4.28
CA THR A 266 11.75 17.33 5.14
C THR A 266 12.21 18.35 6.17
N ASP A 267 13.31 18.10 6.87
CA ASP A 267 13.85 19.02 7.85
C ASP A 267 14.25 20.35 7.20
N MET A 268 14.92 20.29 6.03
CA MET A 268 15.28 21.48 5.27
C MET A 268 14.06 22.35 4.95
N TYR A 269 12.94 21.75 4.55
CA TYR A 269 11.72 22.49 4.28
C TYR A 269 11.07 23.06 5.54
N LEU A 270 10.98 22.27 6.61
CA LEU A 270 10.38 22.69 7.88
C LEU A 270 11.17 23.83 8.54
N GLU A 271 12.49 23.81 8.45
CA GLU A 271 13.39 24.82 9.03
C GLU A 271 13.47 26.10 8.18
N ASN A 272 13.58 25.94 6.85
CA ASN A 272 13.95 27.07 5.97
C ASN A 272 12.81 27.53 5.04
N GLY A 273 11.70 26.77 5.00
CA GLY A 273 10.58 27.04 4.12
C GLY A 273 10.94 26.89 2.63
N ARG A 274 10.03 27.30 1.74
CA ARG A 274 10.19 27.15 0.29
C ARG A 274 11.43 27.85 -0.27
N LYS A 275 11.81 29.01 0.28
CA LYS A 275 12.96 29.80 -0.22
C LYS A 275 14.31 29.13 0.05
N GLY A 276 14.39 28.35 1.13
CA GLY A 276 15.60 27.60 1.47
C GLY A 276 15.62 26.17 0.97
N TYR A 277 14.56 25.73 0.29
CA TYR A 277 14.45 24.36 -0.20
C TYR A 277 15.09 24.19 -1.58
N HIS A 278 16.07 23.30 -1.68
CA HIS A 278 16.69 22.92 -2.94
C HIS A 278 17.25 21.51 -2.86
N VAL A 279 17.01 20.71 -3.89
CA VAL A 279 17.47 19.31 -3.95
C VAL A 279 18.79 19.22 -4.71
N SER A 280 19.82 18.67 -4.05
CA SER A 280 21.14 18.51 -4.67
C SER A 280 21.12 17.43 -5.76
N GLN A 281 21.96 17.63 -6.78
CA GLN A 281 22.11 16.62 -7.84
C GLN A 281 22.80 15.34 -7.30
N GLU A 282 23.63 15.46 -6.26
CA GLU A 282 24.32 14.34 -5.62
C GLU A 282 23.33 13.39 -4.97
N ASP A 283 22.35 13.90 -4.21
CA ASP A 283 21.32 13.09 -3.58
C ASP A 283 20.41 12.42 -4.61
N LYS A 284 20.07 13.12 -5.70
CA LYS A 284 19.33 12.52 -6.82
C LYS A 284 20.11 11.38 -7.47
N ASN A 285 21.40 11.57 -7.68
CA ASN A 285 22.28 10.54 -8.25
C ASN A 285 22.42 9.35 -7.29
N MET A 286 22.51 9.60 -5.98
CA MET A 286 22.53 8.55 -4.97
C MET A 286 21.24 7.70 -5.01
N LEU A 287 20.08 8.33 -5.11
CA LEU A 287 18.81 7.60 -5.25
C LEU A 287 18.74 6.75 -6.54
N LEU A 288 19.27 7.27 -7.66
CA LEU A 288 19.37 6.52 -8.92
C LEU A 288 20.31 5.31 -8.79
N ASP A 289 21.45 5.46 -8.10
CA ASP A 289 22.38 4.37 -7.81
C ASP A 289 21.78 3.30 -6.89
N ILE A 290 20.97 3.71 -5.91
CA ILE A 290 20.29 2.79 -5.00
C ILE A 290 19.28 1.94 -5.76
N PHE A 291 18.37 2.57 -6.51
CA PHE A 291 17.40 1.83 -7.34
C PHE A 291 16.63 2.75 -8.28
N ASN A 292 16.50 2.39 -9.55
CA ASN A 292 15.61 3.05 -10.51
C ASN A 292 15.16 2.08 -11.63
N ARG A 293 13.96 2.31 -12.18
CA ARG A 293 13.46 1.66 -13.41
C ARG A 293 13.44 2.66 -14.57
N GLY A 294 14.63 3.01 -15.07
CA GLY A 294 14.74 3.92 -16.22
C GLY A 294 14.53 5.40 -15.87
N SER A 295 15.02 5.87 -14.75
CA SER A 295 14.84 7.16 -14.10
C SER A 295 13.62 7.25 -13.17
N PHE A 296 13.28 8.44 -12.73
CA PHE A 296 12.17 8.72 -11.84
C PHE A 296 11.04 9.49 -12.53
N THR A 297 9.85 9.47 -11.87
CA THR A 297 8.71 10.33 -12.14
C THR A 297 8.19 10.92 -10.84
N SER A 298 7.57 12.10 -10.88
CA SER A 298 6.83 12.66 -9.73
C SER A 298 5.49 11.95 -9.47
N GLY A 299 5.18 10.89 -10.20
CA GLY A 299 3.88 10.22 -10.14
C GLY A 299 2.79 11.06 -10.79
N TYR A 300 1.58 10.93 -10.27
CA TYR A 300 0.42 11.63 -10.81
C TYR A 300 0.18 13.00 -10.18
N TYR A 301 0.98 13.43 -9.23
CA TYR A 301 0.80 14.69 -8.50
C TYR A 301 0.64 15.92 -9.40
N ASN A 302 1.35 15.93 -10.52
CA ASN A 302 1.28 17.00 -11.55
C ASN A 302 0.45 16.58 -12.77
N SER A 303 -0.49 15.65 -12.64
CA SER A 303 -1.36 15.14 -13.73
C SER A 303 -0.61 14.47 -14.88
N GLU A 304 0.63 14.02 -14.66
CA GLU A 304 1.44 13.37 -15.70
C GLU A 304 0.87 11.98 -16.05
N LYS A 305 0.86 11.63 -17.33
CA LYS A 305 0.41 10.33 -17.86
C LYS A 305 1.15 9.97 -19.15
N GLY A 306 1.18 8.67 -19.47
CA GLY A 306 1.69 8.17 -20.74
C GLY A 306 3.19 7.91 -20.70
N LYS A 307 3.88 8.04 -21.83
CA LYS A 307 5.24 7.56 -22.08
C LYS A 307 6.28 8.01 -21.04
N ASN A 308 6.18 9.24 -20.54
CA ASN A 308 7.16 9.79 -19.59
C ASN A 308 7.17 9.06 -18.25
N MET A 309 6.02 8.53 -17.83
CA MET A 309 5.90 7.75 -16.59
C MET A 309 6.30 6.28 -16.76
N MET A 310 6.52 5.80 -17.98
CA MET A 310 6.69 4.38 -18.25
C MET A 310 8.15 3.99 -18.44
N SER A 311 8.52 2.80 -17.95
CA SER A 311 9.80 2.11 -18.20
C SER A 311 9.61 1.05 -19.27
N LEU A 312 9.54 1.48 -20.53
CA LEU A 312 9.13 0.65 -21.66
C LEU A 312 10.17 -0.41 -22.06
N SER A 313 11.47 -0.16 -21.81
CA SER A 313 12.56 -1.01 -22.26
C SER A 313 13.02 -2.06 -21.23
N ARG A 314 12.72 -1.84 -19.94
CA ARG A 314 13.17 -2.72 -18.86
C ARG A 314 12.26 -2.60 -17.62
N PRO A 315 11.78 -3.72 -17.05
CA PRO A 315 10.88 -3.70 -15.90
C PRO A 315 11.62 -3.69 -14.55
N ASN A 316 12.91 -3.98 -14.55
CA ASN A 316 13.77 -4.11 -13.37
C ASN A 316 14.68 -2.89 -13.18
N HIS A 317 15.57 -2.98 -12.18
CA HIS A 317 16.59 -1.96 -11.95
C HIS A 317 17.41 -1.73 -13.23
N MET A 318 17.55 -0.46 -13.64
CA MET A 318 18.30 -0.10 -14.84
C MET A 318 19.75 0.28 -14.52
N GLY A 319 20.03 0.65 -13.27
CA GLY A 319 21.32 1.19 -12.87
C GLY A 319 21.60 2.59 -13.40
N VAL A 320 22.85 3.03 -13.31
CA VAL A 320 23.35 4.31 -13.81
C VAL A 320 24.42 4.09 -14.88
N LYS A 321 24.45 4.94 -15.90
CA LYS A 321 25.51 4.92 -16.93
C LYS A 321 26.85 5.19 -16.27
N ALA A 322 27.75 4.21 -16.27
CA ALA A 322 28.99 4.32 -15.51
C ALA A 322 30.26 4.09 -16.34
N LEU A 323 30.22 3.21 -17.33
CA LEU A 323 31.37 2.93 -18.19
C LEU A 323 31.00 3.03 -19.67
N GLN A 324 31.96 3.45 -20.50
CA GLN A 324 31.89 3.36 -21.96
C GLN A 324 33.02 2.46 -22.45
N VAL A 325 32.71 1.53 -23.31
CA VAL A 325 33.71 0.69 -23.98
C VAL A 325 34.43 1.55 -25.04
N VAL A 326 35.73 1.80 -24.85
CA VAL A 326 36.58 2.51 -25.82
C VAL A 326 37.13 1.54 -26.86
N LYS A 327 37.61 0.38 -26.41
CA LYS A 327 38.23 -0.64 -27.26
C LYS A 327 38.06 -2.03 -26.63
N ASN A 328 37.92 -3.06 -27.46
CA ASN A 328 37.95 -4.46 -27.08
C ASN A 328 38.99 -5.19 -27.93
N ASP A 329 40.12 -5.57 -27.34
CA ASP A 329 41.18 -6.39 -27.95
C ASP A 329 41.09 -7.82 -27.40
N ASN A 330 40.28 -8.64 -28.01
CA ASN A 330 40.13 -10.08 -27.63
C ASN A 330 39.90 -10.34 -26.13
N GLY A 331 39.07 -9.53 -25.48
CA GLY A 331 38.79 -9.68 -24.07
C GLY A 331 39.60 -8.75 -23.14
N ARG A 332 40.58 -8.04 -23.70
CA ARG A 332 41.25 -6.91 -23.02
C ARG A 332 40.46 -5.65 -23.32
N ILE A 333 39.59 -5.24 -22.39
CA ILE A 333 38.64 -4.16 -22.61
C ILE A 333 39.18 -2.85 -22.01
N LEU A 334 39.30 -1.81 -22.85
CA LEU A 334 39.57 -0.46 -22.40
C LEU A 334 38.24 0.25 -22.14
N PHE A 335 37.99 0.60 -20.88
CA PHE A 335 36.84 1.38 -20.46
C PHE A 335 37.19 2.84 -20.21
N LYS A 336 36.25 3.75 -20.47
CA LYS A 336 36.25 5.13 -19.98
C LYS A 336 35.22 5.25 -18.86
N ALA A 337 35.64 5.79 -17.71
CA ALA A 337 34.75 6.05 -16.58
C ALA A 337 33.87 7.27 -16.87
N LEU A 338 32.54 7.12 -16.82
CA LEU A 338 31.56 8.21 -16.99
C LEU A 338 31.18 8.84 -15.66
N THR A 339 31.43 8.14 -14.55
CA THR A 339 31.26 8.57 -13.15
C THR A 339 32.49 8.12 -12.37
N ASP A 340 32.63 8.55 -11.11
CA ASP A 340 33.62 7.94 -10.21
C ASP A 340 33.29 6.46 -10.00
N ILE A 341 34.27 5.60 -10.09
CA ILE A 341 34.20 4.16 -9.87
C ILE A 341 34.90 3.85 -8.56
N ASN A 342 34.30 2.99 -7.75
CA ASN A 342 34.84 2.57 -6.46
C ASN A 342 34.99 1.05 -6.38
N PRO A 343 35.80 0.52 -5.47
CA PRO A 343 35.84 -0.91 -5.18
C PRO A 343 34.45 -1.44 -4.82
N GLN A 344 34.14 -2.65 -5.25
CA GLN A 344 32.83 -3.29 -5.07
C GLN A 344 31.66 -2.67 -5.87
N ASP A 345 31.94 -1.72 -6.78
CA ASP A 345 30.95 -1.33 -7.80
C ASP A 345 30.68 -2.50 -8.72
N VAL A 346 29.40 -2.80 -8.96
CA VAL A 346 28.99 -3.92 -9.83
C VAL A 346 28.36 -3.39 -11.11
N PHE A 347 28.85 -3.85 -12.25
CA PHE A 347 28.44 -3.44 -13.59
C PHE A 347 27.81 -4.61 -14.33
N GLU A 348 26.63 -4.41 -14.90
CA GLU A 348 25.98 -5.41 -15.75
C GLU A 348 26.58 -5.40 -17.16
N ILE A 349 27.19 -6.50 -17.55
CA ILE A 349 27.72 -6.70 -18.89
C ILE A 349 26.61 -7.21 -19.81
N ASP A 350 25.88 -8.23 -19.39
CA ASP A 350 24.65 -8.73 -20.03
C ASP A 350 23.74 -9.37 -18.97
N SER A 351 22.68 -10.09 -19.38
CA SER A 351 21.74 -10.71 -18.45
C SER A 351 22.37 -11.70 -17.46
N ASP A 352 23.47 -12.33 -17.84
CA ASP A 352 24.09 -13.44 -17.09
C ASP A 352 25.47 -13.08 -16.52
N ASN A 353 26.05 -11.98 -16.98
CA ASN A 353 27.43 -11.61 -16.65
C ASN A 353 27.50 -10.21 -16.03
N ALA A 354 28.25 -10.12 -14.93
CA ALA A 354 28.58 -8.86 -14.26
C ALA A 354 30.10 -8.73 -14.06
N TYR A 355 30.58 -7.47 -14.01
CA TYR A 355 31.92 -7.12 -13.60
C TYR A 355 31.89 -6.37 -12.27
N THR A 356 32.73 -6.77 -11.33
CA THR A 356 32.91 -6.07 -10.05
C THR A 356 34.27 -5.38 -10.05
N SER A 357 34.32 -4.07 -9.80
CA SER A 357 35.59 -3.32 -9.71
C SER A 357 36.35 -3.68 -8.45
N GLY A 358 37.65 -3.94 -8.61
CA GLY A 358 38.59 -4.07 -7.49
C GLY A 358 39.23 -2.73 -7.09
N ASP A 359 39.21 -1.76 -7.98
CA ASP A 359 39.97 -0.50 -7.87
C ASP A 359 39.07 0.73 -8.00
N SER A 360 39.66 1.90 -7.70
CA SER A 360 39.02 3.21 -7.85
C SER A 360 39.48 3.89 -9.14
N TYR A 361 38.53 4.50 -9.87
CA TYR A 361 38.85 5.28 -11.07
C TYR A 361 38.02 6.59 -11.06
N LYS A 362 38.68 7.72 -11.35
CA LYS A 362 37.98 9.00 -11.42
C LYS A 362 37.20 9.15 -12.73
N LYS A 363 36.11 9.89 -12.70
CA LYS A 363 35.34 10.29 -13.89
C LYS A 363 36.26 10.83 -14.98
N GLY A 364 36.09 10.34 -16.20
CA GLY A 364 36.89 10.72 -17.37
C GLY A 364 38.15 9.91 -17.57
N SER A 365 38.67 9.17 -16.56
CA SER A 365 39.86 8.33 -16.71
C SER A 365 39.55 7.07 -17.55
N THR A 366 40.59 6.46 -18.11
CA THR A 366 40.50 5.20 -18.82
C THR A 366 41.27 4.11 -18.07
N PHE A 367 40.74 2.89 -18.07
CA PHE A 367 41.37 1.74 -17.44
C PHE A 367 41.10 0.46 -18.24
N THR A 368 41.92 -0.55 -18.04
CA THR A 368 41.78 -1.82 -18.76
C THR A 368 41.41 -2.96 -17.83
N VAL A 369 40.46 -3.78 -18.28
CA VAL A 369 40.00 -4.98 -17.56
C VAL A 369 40.06 -6.16 -18.53
N ASN A 370 40.53 -7.31 -18.04
CA ASN A 370 40.49 -8.55 -18.79
C ASN A 370 39.19 -9.30 -18.50
N LEU A 371 38.34 -9.46 -19.50
CA LEU A 371 37.07 -10.16 -19.44
C LEU A 371 37.00 -11.26 -20.50
N SER A 372 35.98 -12.12 -20.44
CA SER A 372 35.77 -13.15 -21.45
C SER A 372 35.60 -12.55 -22.85
N ARG A 373 36.30 -13.15 -23.85
CA ARG A 373 36.19 -12.73 -25.26
C ARG A 373 34.79 -12.90 -25.85
N LYS A 374 33.96 -13.77 -25.26
CA LYS A 374 32.60 -14.05 -25.72
C LYS A 374 31.58 -12.95 -25.32
N LEU A 375 31.96 -12.01 -24.45
CA LEU A 375 31.06 -10.96 -24.00
C LEU A 375 30.80 -9.93 -25.10
N PRO A 376 29.57 -9.44 -25.24
CA PRO A 376 29.15 -8.51 -26.31
C PRO A 376 29.60 -7.06 -26.01
N LEU A 377 30.91 -6.84 -25.85
CA LEU A 377 31.51 -5.54 -25.52
C LEU A 377 32.10 -4.88 -26.77
N TYR A 378 31.27 -4.22 -27.55
CA TYR A 378 31.66 -3.46 -28.74
C TYR A 378 31.95 -1.98 -28.40
N LYS A 379 32.72 -1.32 -29.25
CA LYS A 379 33.07 0.09 -29.10
C LYS A 379 31.81 0.97 -28.91
N ASP A 380 31.90 1.96 -28.03
CA ASP A 380 30.87 2.92 -27.66
C ASP A 380 29.70 2.34 -26.88
N ARG A 381 29.70 1.03 -26.56
CA ARG A 381 28.69 0.46 -25.69
C ARG A 381 28.77 1.06 -24.29
N ILE A 382 27.60 1.47 -23.74
CA ILE A 382 27.46 1.97 -22.37
C ILE A 382 27.15 0.81 -21.44
N ILE A 383 27.88 0.73 -20.33
CA ILE A 383 27.72 -0.24 -19.27
C ILE A 383 27.15 0.45 -18.04
N TYR A 384 26.18 -0.19 -17.42
CA TYR A 384 25.45 0.39 -16.28
C TYR A 384 25.97 -0.18 -14.97
N ARG A 385 26.17 0.70 -13.98
CA ARG A 385 26.44 0.31 -12.60
C ARG A 385 25.13 -0.11 -11.93
N MET A 386 25.07 -1.35 -11.44
CA MET A 386 23.90 -1.93 -10.78
C MET A 386 24.00 -1.86 -9.26
N LYS A 387 25.21 -1.69 -8.71
CA LYS A 387 25.47 -1.52 -7.29
C LYS A 387 26.61 -0.53 -7.12
N ASN A 388 26.41 0.47 -6.29
CA ASN A 388 27.44 1.40 -5.85
C ASN A 388 28.03 0.92 -4.53
N GLY A 389 29.29 0.45 -4.56
CA GLY A 389 29.99 -0.12 -3.40
C GLY A 389 30.18 0.90 -2.28
N SER A 390 30.56 2.12 -2.63
CA SER A 390 30.78 3.23 -1.68
C SER A 390 29.46 3.61 -0.95
N VAL A 391 28.39 3.84 -1.69
CA VAL A 391 27.08 4.17 -1.13
C VAL A 391 26.56 3.05 -0.23
N THR A 392 26.72 1.79 -0.66
CA THR A 392 26.30 0.62 0.12
C THR A 392 27.04 0.57 1.46
N LYS A 393 28.36 0.79 1.43
CA LYS A 393 29.22 0.75 2.62
C LYS A 393 28.88 1.90 3.57
N GLU A 394 28.77 3.12 3.06
CA GLU A 394 28.43 4.32 3.85
C GLU A 394 27.10 4.15 4.59
N ILE A 395 26.04 3.71 3.90
CA ILE A 395 24.73 3.50 4.51
C ILE A 395 24.78 2.42 5.58
N ALA A 396 25.49 1.31 5.32
CA ALA A 396 25.63 0.22 6.28
C ALA A 396 26.38 0.66 7.54
N GLU A 397 27.48 1.38 7.40
CA GLU A 397 28.27 1.90 8.52
C GLU A 397 27.49 2.94 9.33
N LYS A 398 26.75 3.82 8.66
CA LYS A 398 26.06 4.95 9.32
C LYS A 398 24.77 4.53 10.02
N TYR A 399 24.01 3.60 9.45
CA TYR A 399 22.65 3.30 9.91
C TYR A 399 22.42 1.85 10.38
N ALA A 400 23.20 0.89 9.90
CA ALA A 400 23.02 -0.52 10.24
C ALA A 400 24.09 -1.06 11.20
N SER A 401 25.14 -0.30 11.48
CA SER A 401 26.17 -0.67 12.45
C SER A 401 25.73 -0.38 13.90
N GLN A 402 26.40 -1.01 14.86
CA GLN A 402 26.20 -0.71 16.28
C GLN A 402 26.53 0.75 16.64
N ALA A 403 27.53 1.33 15.97
CA ALA A 403 27.92 2.73 16.15
C ALA A 403 26.85 3.72 15.65
N GLY A 404 26.08 3.34 14.64
CA GLY A 404 24.99 4.15 14.10
C GLY A 404 23.67 4.04 14.87
N THR A 405 23.59 3.23 15.95
CA THR A 405 22.35 3.05 16.69
C THR A 405 21.95 4.32 17.43
N LEU A 406 20.74 4.81 17.15
CA LEU A 406 20.14 5.93 17.86
C LEU A 406 19.90 5.56 19.32
N LYS A 407 20.52 6.30 20.26
CA LYS A 407 20.35 6.12 21.69
C LYS A 407 19.80 7.39 22.32
N LYS A 408 18.98 7.23 23.38
CA LYS A 408 18.42 8.36 24.13
C LYS A 408 19.35 8.78 25.28
N PRO A 409 19.55 10.08 25.52
CA PRO A 409 20.33 10.52 26.67
C PRO A 409 19.56 10.23 27.97
N VAL A 410 20.26 9.70 28.99
CA VAL A 410 19.73 9.51 30.34
C VAL A 410 20.50 10.40 31.32
N ASN A 411 19.77 11.23 32.04
CA ASN A 411 20.31 12.02 33.15
C ASN A 411 20.31 11.17 34.42
N MET A 412 21.35 11.31 35.25
CA MET A 412 21.49 10.56 36.48
C MET A 412 21.90 11.45 37.64
N LEU A 413 21.29 11.16 38.82
CA LEU A 413 21.71 11.74 40.12
C LEU A 413 21.99 10.58 41.07
N PHE A 414 23.24 10.43 41.46
CA PHE A 414 23.67 9.48 42.46
C PHE A 414 23.82 10.18 43.83
N THR A 415 23.25 9.60 44.88
CA THR A 415 23.34 10.13 46.24
C THR A 415 23.87 9.04 47.20
N ALA A 416 24.88 9.36 47.99
CA ALA A 416 25.44 8.49 49.00
C ALA A 416 25.77 9.27 50.29
N GLU A 417 25.06 9.01 51.36
CA GLU A 417 25.27 9.60 52.68
C GLU A 417 25.43 8.47 53.71
N CYS A 418 26.44 8.58 54.60
CA CYS A 418 26.74 7.57 55.58
C CYS A 418 25.50 7.22 56.41
N GLY A 419 25.24 5.91 56.59
CA GLY A 419 24.07 5.40 57.30
C GLY A 419 22.74 5.45 56.56
N LYS A 420 22.75 5.91 55.32
CA LYS A 420 21.56 5.88 54.44
C LYS A 420 21.79 4.93 53.26
N PRO A 421 20.73 4.36 52.66
CA PRO A 421 20.87 3.56 51.45
C PRO A 421 21.34 4.44 50.29
N MET A 422 22.33 3.98 49.51
CA MET A 422 22.78 4.66 48.29
C MET A 422 21.62 4.70 47.30
N LYS A 423 21.40 5.84 46.65
CA LYS A 423 20.29 6.07 45.75
C LYS A 423 20.81 6.51 44.38
N LEU A 424 20.22 5.94 43.31
CA LEU A 424 20.41 6.43 41.93
C LEU A 424 19.07 6.80 41.35
N GLU A 425 18.94 8.05 40.93
CA GLU A 425 17.79 8.56 40.11
C GLU A 425 18.20 8.62 38.66
N LEU A 426 17.32 8.17 37.77
CA LEU A 426 17.51 8.22 36.33
C LEU A 426 16.31 8.90 35.70
N GLU A 427 16.58 9.71 34.67
CA GLU A 427 15.55 10.44 33.92
C GLU A 427 15.84 10.40 32.42
N ALA A 428 14.90 9.87 31.63
CA ALA A 428 14.89 9.92 30.16
C ALA A 428 13.45 9.80 29.64
N CYS A 429 13.18 10.31 28.44
CA CYS A 429 11.89 10.19 27.77
C CYS A 429 10.72 10.60 28.68
N ASN A 430 10.83 11.73 29.36
CA ASN A 430 9.82 12.22 30.34
C ASN A 430 9.44 11.19 31.43
N THR A 431 10.39 10.32 31.80
CA THR A 431 10.22 9.29 32.82
C THR A 431 11.34 9.39 33.83
N LYS A 432 10.97 9.40 35.11
CA LYS A 432 11.92 9.42 36.22
C LYS A 432 11.73 8.19 37.09
N VAL A 433 12.83 7.50 37.41
CA VAL A 433 12.85 6.33 38.33
C VAL A 433 13.93 6.49 39.35
N SER A 434 13.76 5.79 40.47
CA SER A 434 14.76 5.70 41.56
C SER A 434 15.00 4.24 41.94
N VAL A 435 16.27 3.90 42.17
CA VAL A 435 16.68 2.60 42.70
C VAL A 435 17.58 2.80 43.92
N PHE A 436 17.53 1.85 44.85
CA PHE A 436 18.28 1.91 46.12
C PHE A 436 19.24 0.73 46.18
N GLY A 437 20.45 0.99 46.71
CA GLY A 437 21.49 0.00 46.99
C GLY A 437 21.69 -0.23 48.47
N ALA A 438 22.82 -0.84 48.81
CA ALA A 438 23.24 -1.02 50.22
C ALA A 438 23.41 0.31 50.96
N TYR A 439 23.40 0.28 52.25
CA TYR A 439 23.70 1.41 53.10
C TYR A 439 25.15 1.88 52.88
N ALA A 440 25.33 3.18 52.79
CA ALA A 440 26.66 3.76 52.65
C ALA A 440 27.41 3.72 53.98
N GLU A 441 28.67 3.28 53.95
CA GLU A 441 29.56 3.12 55.11
C GLU A 441 30.66 4.17 55.10
N ILE A 442 31.29 4.37 56.25
CA ILE A 442 32.45 5.24 56.37
C ILE A 442 33.65 4.58 55.68
N ALA A 443 34.42 5.36 54.92
CA ALA A 443 35.60 4.87 54.22
C ALA A 443 36.74 4.54 55.16
N GLY A 444 37.20 3.29 55.14
CA GLY A 444 38.34 2.82 56.01
C GLY A 444 39.72 3.26 55.46
N LYS A 445 39.86 3.46 54.13
CA LYS A 445 41.14 3.85 53.47
C LYS A 445 41.02 5.00 52.51
N GLN A 446 40.13 4.87 51.51
CA GLN A 446 39.99 5.89 50.45
C GLN A 446 38.50 6.19 50.23
N PRO A 447 38.08 7.44 50.47
CA PRO A 447 36.71 7.86 50.18
C PRO A 447 36.40 7.81 48.67
N ALA A 448 35.15 7.64 48.36
CA ALA A 448 34.67 7.75 46.97
C ALA A 448 34.80 9.20 46.47
N THR A 449 35.19 9.34 45.22
CA THR A 449 35.21 10.67 44.56
C THR A 449 34.07 10.80 43.59
N VAL A 450 33.57 12.02 43.40
CA VAL A 450 32.49 12.34 42.45
C VAL A 450 32.87 11.86 41.06
N GLU A 451 34.12 12.14 40.62
CA GLU A 451 34.63 11.75 39.30
C GLU A 451 34.63 10.23 39.10
N SER A 452 35.02 9.46 40.11
CA SER A 452 35.03 8.00 40.06
C SER A 452 33.63 7.44 39.89
N CYS A 453 32.64 7.98 40.62
CA CYS A 453 31.24 7.57 40.54
C CYS A 453 30.65 7.91 39.17
N ILE A 454 30.83 9.12 38.66
CA ILE A 454 30.38 9.55 37.36
C ILE A 454 30.98 8.67 36.24
N LYS A 455 32.31 8.39 36.32
CA LYS A 455 32.99 7.52 35.33
C LYS A 455 32.41 6.10 35.31
N ASN A 456 31.99 5.54 36.40
CA ASN A 456 31.40 4.20 36.44
C ASN A 456 29.93 4.19 36.02
N LEU A 457 29.16 5.22 36.34
CA LEU A 457 27.77 5.37 35.92
C LEU A 457 27.64 5.68 34.42
N SER A 458 28.61 6.35 33.82
CA SER A 458 28.61 6.68 32.39
C SER A 458 28.82 5.46 31.46
N LYS A 459 29.15 4.30 31.95
CA LYS A 459 29.41 3.08 31.17
C LYS A 459 28.11 2.41 30.69
N LEU A 460 27.46 2.98 29.70
CA LEU A 460 26.16 2.55 29.14
C LEU A 460 26.24 1.80 27.80
N GLY A 461 27.45 1.38 27.40
CA GLY A 461 27.73 0.89 26.02
C GLY A 461 26.75 -0.14 25.44
N ASN A 462 26.28 -1.08 26.27
CA ASN A 462 25.37 -2.18 25.84
C ASN A 462 23.88 -1.88 26.12
N THR A 463 23.51 -0.62 26.36
CA THR A 463 22.11 -0.23 26.61
C THR A 463 21.58 0.66 25.50
N ASP A 464 20.27 0.91 25.50
CA ASP A 464 19.58 1.82 24.56
C ASP A 464 19.78 3.30 24.90
N PHE A 465 20.60 3.60 25.92
CA PHE A 465 20.85 4.93 26.41
C PHE A 465 22.29 5.37 26.23
N THR A 466 22.49 6.70 26.17
CA THR A 466 23.79 7.36 26.30
C THR A 466 23.82 8.19 27.57
N ALA A 467 25.03 8.45 28.10
CA ALA A 467 25.18 9.32 29.25
C ALA A 467 24.76 10.75 28.90
N GLY A 468 23.74 11.25 29.57
CA GLY A 468 23.37 12.67 29.61
C GLY A 468 24.10 13.41 30.72
N LYS A 469 23.39 14.27 31.44
CA LYS A 469 23.95 14.94 32.65
C LYS A 469 23.99 13.95 33.80
N ILE A 470 25.20 13.62 34.28
CA ILE A 470 25.41 12.77 35.48
C ILE A 470 25.97 13.63 36.60
N THR A 471 25.31 13.58 37.75
CA THR A 471 25.76 14.27 38.97
C THR A 471 25.85 13.26 40.13
N ALA A 472 26.75 13.50 41.04
CA ALA A 472 26.87 12.69 42.25
C ALA A 472 27.00 13.64 43.47
N ASP A 473 26.12 13.36 44.45
CA ASP A 473 26.12 14.00 45.76
C ASP A 473 26.60 12.98 46.80
N ILE A 474 27.82 13.15 47.27
CA ILE A 474 28.51 12.21 48.11
C ILE A 474 28.88 12.91 49.42
N GLY A 475 28.37 12.35 50.55
CA GLY A 475 28.72 12.86 51.85
C GLY A 475 30.20 12.71 52.18
N THR A 476 30.65 13.39 53.20
CA THR A 476 32.05 13.40 53.60
C THR A 476 32.48 11.99 54.09
N ASN A 477 33.63 11.52 53.58
CA ASN A 477 34.26 10.27 53.97
C ASN A 477 33.41 8.99 53.76
N VAL A 478 32.63 8.93 52.66
CA VAL A 478 31.78 7.80 52.30
C VAL A 478 32.54 6.80 51.45
N PHE A 479 32.37 5.51 51.71
CA PHE A 479 32.84 4.40 50.89
C PHE A 479 31.74 3.97 49.89
N VAL A 480 32.07 3.92 48.63
CA VAL A 480 31.16 3.48 47.55
C VAL A 480 31.84 2.37 46.74
N PRO A 481 31.46 1.10 46.93
CA PRO A 481 31.97 0.01 46.10
C PRO A 481 31.58 0.15 44.64
N VAL A 482 32.52 -0.09 43.72
CA VAL A 482 32.25 -0.07 42.26
C VAL A 482 31.19 -1.11 41.88
N SER A 483 31.13 -2.24 42.56
CA SER A 483 30.10 -3.28 42.38
C SER A 483 28.69 -2.74 42.64
N ILE A 484 28.49 -1.93 43.68
CA ILE A 484 27.21 -1.30 44.01
C ILE A 484 26.80 -0.30 42.96
N LEU A 485 27.75 0.56 42.46
CA LEU A 485 27.46 1.47 41.34
C LEU A 485 27.04 0.74 40.09
N ASN A 486 27.70 -0.36 39.75
CA ASN A 486 27.36 -1.17 38.58
C ASN A 486 25.98 -1.84 38.75
N ASP A 487 25.67 -2.34 39.96
CA ASP A 487 24.33 -2.95 40.24
C ASP A 487 23.22 -1.89 40.17
N LEU A 488 23.42 -0.72 40.82
CA LEU A 488 22.48 0.40 40.77
C LEU A 488 22.24 0.89 39.32
N ARG A 489 23.32 1.03 38.56
CA ARG A 489 23.21 1.39 37.15
C ARG A 489 22.40 0.36 36.37
N ARG A 490 22.70 -0.93 36.48
CA ARG A 490 21.99 -2.01 35.83
C ARG A 490 20.50 -2.01 36.18
N LYS A 491 20.18 -2.07 37.50
CA LYS A 491 18.79 -2.03 38.00
C LYS A 491 18.06 -0.76 37.65
N GLY A 492 18.75 0.38 37.64
CA GLY A 492 18.18 1.67 37.25
C GLY A 492 17.81 1.72 35.81
N ILE A 493 18.67 1.23 34.89
CA ILE A 493 18.39 1.17 33.45
C ILE A 493 17.26 0.18 33.14
N GLU A 494 17.27 -1.01 33.78
CA GLU A 494 16.20 -1.99 33.64
C GLU A 494 14.85 -1.39 34.05
N LYS A 495 14.77 -0.81 35.25
CA LYS A 495 13.55 -0.15 35.75
C LYS A 495 13.10 1.01 34.90
N LEU A 496 14.03 1.83 34.40
CA LEU A 496 13.71 2.95 33.50
C LEU A 496 13.13 2.45 32.18
N THR A 497 13.75 1.43 31.59
CA THR A 497 13.28 0.78 30.36
C THR A 497 11.85 0.26 30.53
N GLU A 498 11.61 -0.53 31.58
CA GLU A 498 10.28 -1.07 31.91
C GLU A 498 9.26 0.05 32.09
N THR A 499 9.56 1.07 32.89
CA THR A 499 8.64 2.19 33.15
C THR A 499 8.35 3.03 31.92
N ILE A 500 9.29 3.15 30.97
CA ILE A 500 9.05 3.81 29.67
C ILE A 500 8.11 2.96 28.84
N LEU A 501 8.37 1.66 28.72
CA LEU A 501 7.58 0.74 27.90
C LEU A 501 6.16 0.54 28.46
N ASP A 502 5.98 0.53 29.78
CA ASP A 502 4.67 0.40 30.43
C ASP A 502 3.67 1.49 30.01
N LYS A 503 4.18 2.67 29.59
CA LYS A 503 3.31 3.75 29.06
C LYS A 503 2.62 3.38 27.75
N TYR A 504 3.18 2.44 27.00
CA TYR A 504 2.66 1.97 25.72
C TYR A 504 1.87 0.67 25.85
N ARG A 505 2.09 -0.09 26.94
CA ARG A 505 1.37 -1.35 27.20
C ARG A 505 -0.12 -1.09 27.36
N ARG A 506 -0.92 -1.98 26.87
CA ARG A 506 -2.38 -1.97 27.00
C ARG A 506 -2.85 -3.20 27.75
N GLN A 507 -4.05 -3.11 28.33
CA GLN A 507 -4.66 -4.26 29.01
C GLN A 507 -5.06 -5.32 28.00
N THR A 508 -5.05 -6.57 28.42
CA THR A 508 -5.57 -7.69 27.64
C THR A 508 -7.01 -7.44 27.25
N VAL A 509 -7.36 -7.76 26.02
CA VAL A 509 -8.73 -7.63 25.53
C VAL A 509 -9.65 -8.57 26.31
N ASP A 510 -10.79 -8.03 26.78
CA ASP A 510 -11.78 -8.81 27.51
C ASP A 510 -12.33 -9.94 26.61
N GLU A 511 -12.38 -11.16 27.16
CA GLU A 511 -12.87 -12.36 26.46
C GLU A 511 -14.32 -12.19 25.98
N SER A 512 -15.10 -11.30 26.61
CA SER A 512 -16.46 -10.97 26.18
C SER A 512 -16.50 -10.22 24.85
N VAL A 513 -15.58 -9.27 24.60
CA VAL A 513 -15.41 -8.55 23.33
C VAL A 513 -14.98 -9.53 22.24
N TYR A 514 -14.10 -10.44 22.58
CA TYR A 514 -13.64 -11.53 21.74
C TYR A 514 -14.79 -12.44 21.27
N ASN A 515 -15.66 -12.81 22.21
CA ASN A 515 -16.83 -13.67 21.93
C ASN A 515 -17.90 -12.93 21.14
N VAL A 516 -18.06 -11.62 21.28
CA VAL A 516 -18.98 -10.80 20.46
C VAL A 516 -18.53 -10.80 19.00
N CYS A 517 -17.23 -10.67 18.72
CA CYS A 517 -16.72 -10.77 17.34
C CYS A 517 -16.91 -12.19 16.76
N LYS A 518 -16.78 -13.24 17.58
CA LYS A 518 -17.05 -14.64 17.17
C LYS A 518 -18.55 -14.97 17.06
N ALA A 519 -19.38 -14.39 17.92
CA ALA A 519 -20.83 -14.64 17.95
C ALA A 519 -21.57 -13.87 16.85
N SER A 520 -21.14 -12.68 16.49
CA SER A 520 -21.81 -11.84 15.50
C SER A 520 -21.84 -12.43 14.09
N SER A 521 -20.98 -13.40 13.77
CA SER A 521 -21.07 -14.16 12.52
C SER A 521 -22.23 -15.18 12.53
N LYS A 522 -22.66 -15.66 13.72
CA LYS A 522 -23.76 -16.61 13.87
C LYS A 522 -25.12 -15.95 14.13
N ASP A 523 -25.14 -14.78 14.76
CA ASP A 523 -26.34 -14.03 15.15
C ASP A 523 -26.84 -13.05 14.09
N ILE A 524 -26.22 -13.00 12.90
CA ILE A 524 -26.77 -12.31 11.75
C ILE A 524 -27.91 -13.17 11.17
N SER A 525 -28.91 -13.47 11.99
CA SER A 525 -30.21 -13.88 11.51
C SER A 525 -30.95 -12.61 11.05
N VAL A 526 -30.49 -12.02 9.95
CA VAL A 526 -31.44 -11.32 9.09
C VAL A 526 -32.40 -12.40 8.65
N THR A 527 -33.68 -12.21 8.94
CA THR A 527 -34.76 -13.00 8.32
C THR A 527 -34.53 -12.96 6.81
N VAL A 528 -33.71 -13.85 6.32
CA VAL A 528 -33.76 -14.28 4.95
C VAL A 528 -35.21 -14.78 4.83
N ASN A 529 -36.05 -14.09 4.08
CA ASN A 529 -37.22 -14.72 3.59
C ASN A 529 -36.74 -16.07 3.05
N ASP A 530 -37.17 -17.18 3.66
CA ASP A 530 -37.01 -18.53 3.15
C ASP A 530 -37.76 -18.63 1.80
N SER A 531 -37.33 -17.85 0.82
CA SER A 531 -37.63 -18.12 -0.58
C SER A 531 -36.79 -19.33 -0.95
N ILE A 532 -37.32 -20.50 -0.63
CA ILE A 532 -36.89 -21.75 -1.25
C ILE A 532 -36.97 -21.48 -2.76
N HIS A 533 -35.82 -21.22 -3.37
CA HIS A 533 -35.75 -21.11 -4.82
C HIS A 533 -36.03 -22.48 -5.40
N ASP A 534 -37.15 -22.61 -6.06
CA ASP A 534 -37.55 -23.79 -6.85
C ASP A 534 -36.60 -24.02 -8.05
N GLY A 535 -35.29 -23.85 -7.87
CA GLY A 535 -34.27 -23.99 -8.90
C GLY A 535 -34.33 -22.95 -10.04
N LYS A 536 -35.03 -21.82 -9.84
CA LYS A 536 -35.23 -20.79 -10.86
C LYS A 536 -34.49 -19.48 -10.44
N TYR A 537 -33.34 -19.26 -11.01
CA TYR A 537 -32.57 -18.03 -10.80
C TYR A 537 -33.16 -16.85 -11.57
N SER A 538 -33.15 -15.66 -11.01
CA SER A 538 -33.39 -14.42 -11.75
C SER A 538 -32.24 -14.15 -12.69
N THR A 539 -32.52 -13.61 -13.87
CA THR A 539 -31.52 -13.36 -14.90
C THR A 539 -31.18 -11.88 -15.04
N SER A 540 -29.90 -11.57 -15.09
CA SER A 540 -29.39 -10.22 -15.36
C SER A 540 -28.54 -10.22 -16.62
N VAL A 541 -28.63 -9.13 -17.42
CA VAL A 541 -27.76 -8.91 -18.57
C VAL A 541 -27.07 -7.56 -18.47
N TYR A 542 -25.82 -7.48 -18.91
CA TYR A 542 -25.06 -6.23 -18.89
C TYR A 542 -24.78 -5.74 -20.33
N LEU A 543 -25.32 -4.58 -20.67
CA LEU A 543 -25.22 -3.96 -21.98
C LEU A 543 -24.24 -2.78 -21.93
N LYS A 544 -23.13 -2.87 -22.67
CA LYS A 544 -22.02 -1.92 -22.66
C LYS A 544 -22.02 -0.94 -23.82
N THR A 545 -22.69 -1.29 -24.92
CA THR A 545 -22.66 -0.51 -26.19
C THR A 545 -24.04 -0.21 -26.76
N LYS A 546 -24.12 0.85 -27.53
CA LYS A 546 -25.34 1.20 -28.29
C LYS A 546 -25.85 0.06 -29.19
N GLY A 547 -24.91 -0.68 -29.81
CA GLY A 547 -25.24 -1.83 -30.64
C GLY A 547 -25.92 -2.95 -29.85
N GLN A 548 -25.35 -3.28 -28.68
CA GLN A 548 -25.94 -4.29 -27.79
C GLN A 548 -27.31 -3.88 -27.27
N LEU A 549 -27.48 -2.62 -26.83
CA LEU A 549 -28.79 -2.10 -26.41
C LEU A 549 -29.84 -2.24 -27.54
N LYS A 550 -29.49 -1.84 -28.75
CA LYS A 550 -30.38 -1.96 -29.91
C LYS A 550 -30.72 -3.41 -30.21
N SER A 551 -29.73 -4.31 -30.22
CA SER A 551 -29.94 -5.76 -30.45
C SER A 551 -30.81 -6.38 -29.37
N TYR A 552 -30.59 -6.01 -28.11
CA TYR A 552 -31.39 -6.49 -26.97
C TYR A 552 -32.86 -6.09 -27.11
N ILE A 553 -33.15 -4.85 -27.44
CA ILE A 553 -34.53 -4.35 -27.65
C ILE A 553 -35.19 -5.06 -28.85
N LEU A 554 -34.48 -5.25 -29.97
CA LEU A 554 -34.97 -5.91 -31.14
C LEU A 554 -35.24 -7.41 -30.94
N SER A 555 -34.50 -8.07 -30.07
CA SER A 555 -34.68 -9.48 -29.74
C SER A 555 -35.95 -9.76 -28.92
N GLY A 556 -36.54 -8.75 -28.30
CA GLY A 556 -37.69 -8.90 -27.42
C GLY A 556 -37.40 -9.70 -26.15
N LEU A 557 -36.15 -9.90 -25.78
CA LEU A 557 -35.76 -10.57 -24.55
C LEU A 557 -36.26 -9.81 -23.32
N ASN A 558 -36.66 -10.54 -22.32
CA ASN A 558 -37.15 -10.02 -21.04
C ASN A 558 -36.37 -10.67 -19.92
N ASN A 559 -35.38 -9.95 -19.38
CA ASN A 559 -34.64 -10.40 -18.23
C ASN A 559 -35.14 -9.69 -16.95
N ASP A 560 -34.94 -10.31 -15.80
CA ASP A 560 -35.39 -9.75 -14.50
C ASP A 560 -34.65 -8.43 -14.15
N ASN A 561 -33.43 -8.26 -14.68
CA ASN A 561 -32.69 -7.03 -14.56
C ASN A 561 -31.79 -6.76 -15.77
N VAL A 562 -31.68 -5.49 -16.19
CA VAL A 562 -30.79 -5.06 -17.27
C VAL A 562 -29.82 -4.00 -16.75
N TYR A 563 -28.53 -4.33 -16.76
CA TYR A 563 -27.49 -3.32 -16.49
C TYR A 563 -27.22 -2.50 -17.76
N ALA A 564 -27.40 -1.20 -17.67
CA ALA A 564 -27.03 -0.24 -18.70
C ALA A 564 -25.72 0.47 -18.30
N ASP A 565 -24.67 0.31 -19.10
CA ASP A 565 -23.37 0.96 -18.86
C ASP A 565 -23.52 2.50 -18.89
N PHE A 566 -22.81 3.18 -18.01
CA PHE A 566 -22.88 4.65 -17.89
C PHE A 566 -22.66 5.38 -19.21
N LYS A 567 -21.85 4.84 -20.14
CA LYS A 567 -21.59 5.42 -21.46
C LYS A 567 -22.85 5.54 -22.33
N LEU A 568 -23.86 4.72 -22.09
CA LEU A 568 -25.13 4.76 -22.84
C LEU A 568 -25.97 6.00 -22.49
N PHE A 569 -25.74 6.59 -21.32
CA PHE A 569 -26.48 7.77 -20.86
C PHE A 569 -25.95 9.11 -21.43
N ASP A 570 -24.84 9.09 -22.17
CA ASP A 570 -24.33 10.26 -22.89
C ASP A 570 -25.04 10.47 -24.25
N ASP A 571 -25.77 9.44 -24.76
CA ASP A 571 -26.44 9.46 -26.05
C ASP A 571 -27.96 9.61 -25.87
N ASP A 572 -28.57 10.60 -26.54
CA ASP A 572 -29.99 10.91 -26.44
C ASP A 572 -30.89 9.76 -26.90
N GLU A 573 -30.50 9.04 -27.97
CA GLU A 573 -31.27 7.91 -28.53
C GLU A 573 -31.21 6.73 -27.51
N CYS A 574 -30.04 6.48 -26.94
CA CYS A 574 -29.89 5.45 -25.89
C CYS A 574 -30.74 5.79 -24.68
N ARG A 575 -30.72 7.03 -24.17
CA ARG A 575 -31.58 7.46 -23.04
C ARG A 575 -33.05 7.23 -23.31
N LYS A 576 -33.54 7.60 -24.49
CA LYS A 576 -34.95 7.36 -24.88
C LYS A 576 -35.29 5.85 -24.86
N ASN A 577 -34.39 5.02 -25.38
CA ASN A 577 -34.57 3.58 -25.43
C ASN A 577 -34.49 2.95 -24.01
N ILE A 578 -33.54 3.37 -23.20
CA ILE A 578 -33.38 2.91 -21.80
C ILE A 578 -34.59 3.31 -20.96
N LYS A 579 -35.13 4.53 -21.15
CA LYS A 579 -36.33 4.98 -20.44
C LYS A 579 -37.54 4.09 -20.78
N LYS A 580 -37.74 3.75 -22.05
CA LYS A 580 -38.81 2.82 -22.45
C LYS A 580 -38.61 1.41 -21.89
N LEU A 581 -37.33 0.98 -21.78
CA LEU A 581 -37.00 -0.31 -21.18
C LEU A 581 -37.29 -0.31 -19.69
N ALA A 582 -36.99 0.77 -18.98
CA ALA A 582 -37.26 0.95 -17.56
C ALA A 582 -38.77 0.97 -17.20
N ASP A 583 -39.63 1.29 -18.18
CA ASP A 583 -41.09 1.18 -18.00
C ASP A 583 -41.60 -0.27 -17.96
N SER A 584 -40.81 -1.25 -18.46
CA SER A 584 -41.23 -2.66 -18.60
C SER A 584 -40.32 -3.67 -17.88
N GLN A 585 -39.09 -3.28 -17.54
CA GLN A 585 -38.08 -4.15 -16.89
C GLN A 585 -37.33 -3.37 -15.82
N ASN A 586 -36.71 -4.09 -14.88
CA ASN A 586 -35.79 -3.45 -13.92
C ASN A 586 -34.50 -3.05 -14.67
N VAL A 587 -34.15 -1.80 -14.62
CA VAL A 587 -32.89 -1.28 -15.19
C VAL A 587 -32.01 -0.75 -14.08
N THR A 588 -30.76 -1.22 -14.06
CA THR A 588 -29.72 -0.77 -13.15
C THR A 588 -28.67 0.02 -13.94
N ALA A 589 -28.36 1.23 -13.54
CA ALA A 589 -27.28 2.00 -14.16
C ALA A 589 -25.92 1.53 -13.59
N ALA A 590 -25.06 0.99 -14.47
CA ALA A 590 -23.70 0.62 -14.07
C ALA A 590 -22.79 1.86 -14.16
N LEU A 591 -22.27 2.29 -13.00
CA LEU A 591 -21.45 3.49 -12.86
C LEU A 591 -20.00 3.28 -13.36
N PRO A 592 -19.20 4.33 -13.56
CA PRO A 592 -17.79 4.22 -13.93
C PRO A 592 -17.01 3.42 -12.89
N TYR A 593 -15.94 2.72 -13.29
CA TYR A 593 -15.14 1.95 -12.33
C TYR A 593 -14.48 2.82 -11.25
N ILE A 594 -14.05 4.02 -11.61
CA ILE A 594 -13.42 4.98 -10.72
C ILE A 594 -13.91 6.38 -11.08
N ILE A 595 -14.24 7.15 -10.06
CA ILE A 595 -14.40 8.60 -10.12
C ILE A 595 -13.41 9.25 -9.15
N THR A 596 -12.89 10.41 -9.52
CA THR A 596 -11.99 11.19 -8.65
C THR A 596 -12.65 12.51 -8.24
N GLN A 597 -12.11 13.14 -7.22
CA GLN A 597 -12.62 14.42 -6.72
C GLN A 597 -12.83 15.48 -7.81
N SER A 598 -11.91 15.57 -8.77
CA SER A 598 -11.97 16.53 -9.89
C SER A 598 -13.10 16.24 -10.88
N GLN A 599 -13.65 15.03 -10.86
CA GLN A 599 -14.69 14.57 -11.80
C GLN A 599 -16.11 14.68 -11.25
N ASN A 600 -16.30 15.14 -10.04
CA ASN A 600 -17.61 15.22 -9.36
C ASN A 600 -18.66 15.98 -10.18
N ARG A 601 -18.28 17.02 -10.96
CA ARG A 601 -19.19 17.76 -11.82
C ARG A 601 -19.70 16.91 -13.00
N ILE A 602 -18.78 16.21 -13.68
CA ILE A 602 -19.11 15.32 -14.81
C ILE A 602 -19.98 14.17 -14.30
N PHE A 603 -19.63 13.61 -13.16
CA PHE A 603 -20.38 12.52 -12.53
C PHE A 603 -21.78 12.99 -12.12
N GLY A 604 -21.94 14.21 -11.59
CA GLY A 604 -23.24 14.78 -11.28
C GLY A 604 -24.15 14.88 -12.51
N SER A 605 -23.63 15.37 -13.64
CA SER A 605 -24.40 15.44 -14.90
C SER A 605 -24.76 14.03 -15.42
N LEU A 606 -23.89 13.05 -15.27
CA LEU A 606 -24.19 11.65 -15.59
C LEU A 606 -25.36 11.13 -14.74
N ILE A 607 -25.35 11.36 -13.43
CA ILE A 607 -26.43 10.92 -12.53
C ILE A 607 -27.76 11.61 -12.90
N GLU A 608 -27.75 12.90 -13.29
CA GLU A 608 -28.95 13.60 -13.78
C GLU A 608 -29.50 12.94 -15.07
N ASN A 609 -28.64 12.57 -16.01
CA ASN A 609 -29.03 11.84 -17.22
C ASN A 609 -29.64 10.48 -16.89
N ILE A 610 -29.06 9.72 -15.97
CA ILE A 610 -29.58 8.42 -15.52
C ILE A 610 -30.98 8.60 -14.88
N ARG A 611 -31.15 9.55 -13.98
CA ARG A 611 -32.41 9.82 -13.31
C ARG A 611 -33.51 10.29 -14.26
N SER A 612 -33.14 11.00 -15.34
CA SER A 612 -34.09 11.40 -16.40
C SER A 612 -34.74 10.21 -17.10
N CYS A 613 -34.11 9.02 -16.98
CA CYS A 613 -34.64 7.76 -17.49
C CYS A 613 -35.49 6.98 -16.47
N ASN A 614 -35.87 7.56 -15.33
CA ASN A 614 -36.60 6.94 -14.22
C ASN A 614 -35.84 5.78 -13.54
N ILE A 615 -34.51 5.83 -13.52
CA ILE A 615 -33.68 4.81 -12.90
C ILE A 615 -33.30 5.27 -11.50
N GLU A 616 -33.48 4.38 -10.52
CA GLU A 616 -33.17 4.56 -9.10
C GLU A 616 -32.15 3.56 -8.57
N MET A 617 -31.79 2.52 -9.38
CA MET A 617 -30.87 1.46 -9.02
C MET A 617 -29.52 1.65 -9.70
N PHE A 618 -28.43 1.54 -8.93
CA PHE A 618 -27.07 1.81 -9.37
C PHE A 618 -26.13 0.68 -9.01
N LEU A 619 -25.37 0.17 -9.97
CA LEU A 619 -24.24 -0.72 -9.73
C LEU A 619 -23.03 0.13 -9.38
N VAL A 620 -22.65 0.13 -8.10
CA VAL A 620 -21.55 0.93 -7.54
C VAL A 620 -20.27 0.10 -7.38
N ARG A 621 -19.11 0.75 -7.51
CA ARG A 621 -17.80 0.11 -7.54
C ARG A 621 -16.79 0.63 -6.53
N ASN A 622 -17.11 1.76 -5.87
CA ASN A 622 -16.23 2.37 -4.88
C ASN A 622 -17.02 3.22 -3.87
N LEU A 623 -16.37 3.59 -2.76
CA LEU A 623 -16.98 4.38 -1.68
C LEU A 623 -17.33 5.82 -2.10
N GLU A 624 -16.59 6.40 -3.04
CA GLU A 624 -16.83 7.75 -3.51
C GLU A 624 -18.20 7.86 -4.19
N GLU A 625 -18.59 6.84 -4.96
CA GLU A 625 -19.90 6.75 -5.60
C GLU A 625 -21.04 6.63 -4.58
N ILE A 626 -20.86 5.79 -3.55
CA ILE A 626 -21.85 5.62 -2.49
C ILE A 626 -22.08 6.96 -1.76
N GLY A 627 -21.01 7.62 -1.35
CA GLY A 627 -21.10 8.91 -0.69
C GLY A 627 -21.67 10.01 -1.57
N PHE A 628 -21.41 10.00 -2.89
CA PHE A 628 -21.99 10.95 -3.83
C PHE A 628 -23.50 10.75 -3.97
N LEU A 629 -23.94 9.51 -4.17
CA LEU A 629 -25.37 9.17 -4.28
C LEU A 629 -26.12 9.48 -3.00
N GLY A 630 -25.56 9.16 -1.84
CA GLY A 630 -26.15 9.49 -0.55
C GLY A 630 -26.32 11.00 -0.34
N ASN A 631 -25.29 11.79 -0.65
CA ASN A 631 -25.40 13.27 -0.58
C ASN A 631 -26.45 13.84 -1.54
N LEU A 632 -26.60 13.24 -2.72
CA LEU A 632 -27.64 13.62 -3.67
C LEU A 632 -29.02 13.25 -3.12
N GLY A 633 -29.16 12.06 -2.56
CA GLY A 633 -30.40 11.58 -1.94
C GLY A 633 -30.88 12.52 -0.84
N GLN A 634 -30.00 12.89 0.08
CA GLN A 634 -30.32 13.84 1.16
C GLN A 634 -30.82 15.20 0.65
N LYS A 635 -30.25 15.68 -0.48
CA LYS A 635 -30.65 16.97 -1.07
C LYS A 635 -31.97 16.92 -1.82
N THR A 636 -32.35 15.78 -2.37
CA THR A 636 -33.49 15.65 -3.30
C THR A 636 -34.63 14.81 -2.75
N GLY A 637 -34.49 14.21 -1.56
CA GLY A 637 -35.47 13.29 -0.98
C GLY A 637 -35.57 11.94 -1.68
N PHE A 638 -34.62 11.64 -2.56
CA PHE A 638 -34.51 10.41 -3.32
C PHE A 638 -33.68 9.36 -2.54
N VAL A 639 -34.11 8.10 -2.51
CA VAL A 639 -33.34 7.00 -1.89
C VAL A 639 -32.70 6.16 -2.97
N PRO A 640 -31.36 6.28 -3.18
CA PRO A 640 -30.65 5.45 -4.16
C PRO A 640 -30.65 3.98 -3.77
N LYS A 641 -31.03 3.11 -4.69
CA LYS A 641 -30.92 1.65 -4.56
C LYS A 641 -29.59 1.18 -5.07
N ILE A 642 -28.84 0.47 -4.25
CA ILE A 642 -27.45 0.10 -4.51
C ILE A 642 -27.32 -1.40 -4.78
N VAL A 643 -26.71 -1.72 -5.91
CA VAL A 643 -26.09 -3.03 -6.17
C VAL A 643 -24.59 -2.83 -6.07
N THR A 644 -23.88 -3.65 -5.28
CA THR A 644 -22.43 -3.56 -5.19
C THR A 644 -21.76 -4.47 -6.21
N ASP A 645 -20.76 -3.97 -6.94
CA ASP A 645 -19.97 -4.79 -7.87
C ASP A 645 -18.87 -5.57 -7.11
N ALA A 646 -18.39 -6.65 -7.69
CA ALA A 646 -17.38 -7.56 -7.11
C ALA A 646 -16.08 -6.82 -6.63
N GLY A 647 -15.77 -5.66 -7.18
CA GLY A 647 -14.63 -4.81 -6.79
C GLY A 647 -14.75 -4.13 -5.41
N LEU A 648 -15.91 -4.20 -4.75
CA LEU A 648 -16.09 -3.78 -3.34
C LEU A 648 -15.78 -4.90 -2.34
N TYR A 649 -15.42 -6.08 -2.81
CA TYR A 649 -14.80 -7.18 -2.05
C TYR A 649 -15.57 -7.65 -0.82
N CYS A 650 -16.82 -8.10 -1.00
CA CYS A 650 -17.58 -8.81 0.05
C CYS A 650 -17.05 -10.25 0.22
N TRP A 651 -15.88 -10.40 0.86
CA TRP A 651 -15.18 -11.68 1.03
C TRP A 651 -15.51 -12.41 2.32
N ASN A 652 -16.08 -11.69 3.28
CA ASN A 652 -16.48 -12.21 4.59
C ASN A 652 -17.73 -11.49 5.08
N SER A 653 -18.44 -12.10 6.00
CA SER A 653 -19.71 -11.61 6.57
C SER A 653 -19.54 -10.23 7.23
N PHE A 654 -18.38 -9.94 7.79
CA PHE A 654 -18.09 -8.64 8.42
C PHE A 654 -17.93 -7.52 7.40
N SER A 655 -17.34 -7.82 6.23
CA SER A 655 -17.24 -6.84 5.13
C SER A 655 -18.63 -6.51 4.54
N VAL A 656 -19.49 -7.49 4.44
CA VAL A 656 -20.92 -7.32 4.05
C VAL A 656 -21.63 -6.41 5.04
N LEU A 657 -21.53 -6.70 6.33
CA LEU A 657 -22.13 -5.91 7.41
C LEU A 657 -21.65 -4.46 7.38
N GLN A 658 -20.34 -4.27 7.30
CA GLN A 658 -19.78 -2.93 7.29
C GLN A 658 -20.24 -2.13 6.07
N LEU A 659 -20.28 -2.76 4.89
CA LEU A 659 -20.73 -2.12 3.67
C LEU A 659 -22.23 -1.77 3.73
N ARG A 660 -23.05 -2.65 4.30
CA ARG A 660 -24.48 -2.39 4.55
C ARG A 660 -24.66 -1.19 5.49
N ASP A 661 -23.91 -1.15 6.59
CA ASP A 661 -23.97 -0.04 7.54
C ASP A 661 -23.60 1.29 6.87
N ILE A 662 -22.53 1.30 6.05
CA ILE A 662 -22.12 2.47 5.25
C ILE A 662 -23.25 2.95 4.33
N ILE A 663 -23.82 2.03 3.55
CA ILE A 663 -24.87 2.36 2.57
C ILE A 663 -26.10 2.95 3.29
N LEU A 664 -26.48 2.35 4.41
CA LEU A 664 -27.61 2.82 5.23
C LEU A 664 -27.34 4.22 5.83
N VAL A 665 -26.15 4.43 6.42
CA VAL A 665 -25.77 5.74 6.99
C VAL A 665 -25.73 6.83 5.92
N CYS A 666 -25.29 6.48 4.70
CA CYS A 666 -25.36 7.39 3.56
C CYS A 666 -26.80 7.69 3.09
N GLY A 667 -27.83 7.05 3.64
CA GLY A 667 -29.23 7.24 3.22
C GLY A 667 -29.57 6.50 1.92
N CYS A 668 -28.84 5.42 1.61
CA CYS A 668 -29.08 4.55 0.47
C CYS A 668 -29.62 3.19 0.92
N GLU A 669 -30.16 2.42 -0.01
CA GLU A 669 -30.69 1.06 0.20
C GLU A 669 -29.79 0.03 -0.50
N LEU A 670 -29.23 -0.95 0.24
CA LEU A 670 -28.52 -2.08 -0.37
C LEU A 670 -29.52 -3.14 -0.85
N THR A 671 -29.57 -3.36 -2.14
CA THR A 671 -30.52 -4.28 -2.78
C THR A 671 -29.92 -5.60 -3.20
N ARG A 672 -28.59 -5.61 -3.53
CA ARG A 672 -27.90 -6.79 -4.06
C ARG A 672 -26.41 -6.69 -3.92
N ILE A 673 -25.72 -7.84 -3.78
CA ILE A 673 -24.26 -7.96 -3.77
C ILE A 673 -23.80 -8.85 -4.92
N THR A 674 -22.91 -8.35 -5.80
CA THR A 674 -22.21 -9.19 -6.77
C THR A 674 -21.11 -9.98 -6.07
N LEU A 675 -21.13 -11.31 -6.24
CA LEU A 675 -20.19 -12.24 -5.63
C LEU A 675 -18.76 -12.03 -6.16
N PRO A 676 -17.73 -12.24 -5.32
CA PRO A 676 -16.33 -12.04 -5.70
C PRO A 676 -15.83 -13.02 -6.76
N TYR A 677 -14.97 -12.54 -7.67
CA TYR A 677 -14.36 -13.38 -8.73
C TYR A 677 -13.28 -14.35 -8.21
N GLU A 678 -12.75 -14.15 -7.02
CA GLU A 678 -11.56 -14.85 -6.49
C GLU A 678 -11.90 -15.87 -5.39
N LEU A 679 -13.14 -15.94 -4.91
CA LEU A 679 -13.61 -16.97 -3.98
C LEU A 679 -14.16 -18.19 -4.73
N ASN A 680 -13.90 -19.38 -4.20
CA ASN A 680 -14.59 -20.58 -4.67
C ASN A 680 -15.98 -20.72 -4.02
N TYR A 681 -16.79 -21.65 -4.54
CA TYR A 681 -18.17 -21.85 -4.08
C TYR A 681 -18.26 -22.18 -2.57
N LYS A 682 -17.31 -22.96 -2.02
CA LYS A 682 -17.30 -23.28 -0.58
C LYS A 682 -17.03 -22.06 0.27
N GLU A 683 -16.11 -21.21 -0.17
CA GLU A 683 -15.78 -19.97 0.51
C GLU A 683 -16.93 -18.96 0.42
N MET A 684 -17.60 -18.85 -0.74
CA MET A 684 -18.80 -18.02 -0.90
C MET A 684 -19.93 -18.46 0.04
N ASN A 685 -20.16 -19.77 0.17
CA ASN A 685 -21.20 -20.32 1.03
C ASN A 685 -20.93 -20.16 2.54
N MET A 686 -19.70 -19.84 2.93
CA MET A 686 -19.38 -19.49 4.32
C MET A 686 -19.80 -18.06 4.68
N VAL A 687 -19.97 -17.19 3.68
CA VAL A 687 -20.26 -15.77 3.90
C VAL A 687 -21.77 -15.58 4.06
N ASN A 688 -22.17 -14.94 5.15
CA ASN A 688 -23.57 -14.50 5.32
C ASN A 688 -23.78 -13.15 4.63
N TYR A 689 -24.38 -13.16 3.44
CA TYR A 689 -24.65 -11.94 2.69
C TYR A 689 -25.85 -11.16 3.23
N GLY A 690 -26.88 -11.83 3.74
CA GLY A 690 -28.08 -11.22 4.33
C GLY A 690 -28.89 -10.33 3.38
N VAL A 691 -28.56 -10.32 2.09
CA VAL A 691 -29.25 -9.65 0.97
C VAL A 691 -29.11 -10.51 -0.28
N PRO A 692 -29.98 -10.34 -1.29
CA PRO A 692 -29.86 -11.07 -2.55
C PRO A 692 -28.45 -10.99 -3.16
N THR A 693 -27.99 -12.13 -3.69
CA THR A 693 -26.67 -12.25 -4.31
C THR A 693 -26.78 -12.36 -5.83
N GLU A 694 -25.76 -11.89 -6.52
CA GLU A 694 -25.64 -11.98 -7.95
C GLU A 694 -24.32 -12.61 -8.36
N PHE A 695 -24.39 -13.66 -9.18
CA PHE A 695 -23.22 -14.38 -9.69
C PHE A 695 -22.96 -14.04 -11.15
N VAL A 696 -21.72 -13.65 -11.48
CA VAL A 696 -21.30 -13.39 -12.86
C VAL A 696 -20.92 -14.70 -13.53
N ALA A 697 -21.86 -15.30 -14.26
CA ALA A 697 -21.69 -16.59 -14.89
C ALA A 697 -21.00 -16.53 -16.25
N GLU A 698 -21.06 -15.37 -16.93
CA GLU A 698 -20.56 -15.24 -18.30
C GLU A 698 -19.99 -13.83 -18.54
N GLY A 699 -18.80 -13.74 -19.15
CA GLY A 699 -18.18 -12.46 -19.51
C GLY A 699 -16.68 -12.40 -19.29
N PHE A 700 -16.06 -11.28 -19.71
CA PHE A 700 -14.65 -10.99 -19.44
C PHE A 700 -14.50 -10.19 -18.15
N VAL A 701 -13.66 -10.68 -17.24
CA VAL A 701 -13.41 -10.03 -15.94
C VAL A 701 -12.58 -8.75 -16.14
N PRO A 702 -12.96 -7.62 -15.54
CA PRO A 702 -12.10 -6.43 -15.47
C PRO A 702 -10.92 -6.68 -14.53
N VAL A 703 -9.76 -7.00 -15.09
CA VAL A 703 -8.57 -7.41 -14.33
C VAL A 703 -7.70 -6.25 -13.87
N MET A 704 -7.82 -5.08 -14.50
CA MET A 704 -7.09 -3.87 -14.08
C MET A 704 -7.88 -2.61 -14.42
N ILE A 705 -7.95 -1.70 -13.46
CA ILE A 705 -8.46 -0.34 -13.66
C ILE A 705 -7.28 0.62 -13.49
N SER A 706 -6.96 1.41 -14.51
CA SER A 706 -5.75 2.24 -14.49
C SER A 706 -6.00 3.69 -14.92
N LYS A 707 -5.36 4.64 -14.24
CA LYS A 707 -5.27 6.04 -14.69
C LYS A 707 -4.31 6.21 -15.87
N GLN A 708 -3.41 5.25 -16.11
CA GLN A 708 -2.57 5.20 -17.30
C GLN A 708 -3.37 4.76 -18.52
N CYS A 709 -2.96 5.26 -19.68
CA CYS A 709 -3.59 4.91 -20.96
C CYS A 709 -2.53 4.42 -21.95
N VAL A 710 -2.67 3.16 -22.40
CA VAL A 710 -1.74 2.57 -23.38
C VAL A 710 -1.77 3.37 -24.70
N ARG A 711 -2.96 3.84 -25.15
CA ARG A 711 -3.06 4.69 -26.33
C ARG A 711 -2.25 5.99 -26.21
N LYS A 712 -2.30 6.64 -25.04
CA LYS A 712 -1.48 7.85 -24.76
C LYS A 712 0.01 7.51 -24.70
N THR A 713 0.38 6.35 -24.16
CA THR A 713 1.78 5.90 -24.08
C THR A 713 2.41 5.76 -25.49
N TYR A 714 1.63 5.30 -26.48
CA TYR A 714 2.08 5.10 -27.86
C TYR A 714 1.66 6.21 -28.83
N GLY A 715 1.20 7.37 -28.32
CA GLY A 715 0.88 8.53 -29.17
C GLY A 715 -0.43 8.43 -29.95
N LEU A 716 -1.34 7.55 -29.52
CA LEU A 716 -2.63 7.31 -30.20
C LEU A 716 -3.82 7.99 -29.49
N CYS A 717 -3.56 8.88 -28.53
CA CYS A 717 -4.63 9.55 -27.81
C CYS A 717 -5.29 10.63 -28.67
N ASP A 718 -6.57 10.46 -28.93
CA ASP A 718 -7.45 11.37 -29.65
C ASP A 718 -8.61 11.91 -28.80
N HIS A 719 -8.56 11.64 -27.49
CA HIS A 719 -9.59 11.95 -26.49
C HIS A 719 -10.94 11.25 -26.70
N ASN A 720 -11.00 10.26 -27.58
CA ASN A 720 -12.16 9.42 -27.77
C ASN A 720 -11.96 8.04 -27.16
N ASN A 721 -13.06 7.41 -26.74
CA ASN A 721 -13.03 6.01 -26.31
C ASN A 721 -12.45 5.13 -27.42
N GLY A 722 -11.70 4.12 -27.04
CA GLY A 722 -11.09 3.22 -28.02
C GLY A 722 -10.53 1.97 -27.36
N ILE A 723 -10.33 0.95 -28.18
CA ILE A 723 -9.82 -0.34 -27.76
C ILE A 723 -8.41 -0.55 -28.35
N ILE A 724 -7.54 -1.16 -27.55
CA ILE A 724 -6.23 -1.66 -27.95
C ILE A 724 -6.06 -3.05 -27.34
N TYR A 725 -5.28 -3.91 -27.96
CA TYR A 725 -5.02 -5.25 -27.44
C TYR A 725 -3.57 -5.39 -26.98
N LEU A 726 -3.39 -6.08 -25.86
CA LEU A 726 -2.09 -6.46 -25.32
C LEU A 726 -1.94 -7.97 -25.45
N ASN A 727 -0.95 -8.42 -26.23
CA ASN A 727 -0.72 -9.84 -26.42
C ASN A 727 0.57 -10.25 -25.70
N ASN A 728 0.44 -11.22 -24.79
CA ASN A 728 1.56 -11.89 -24.14
C ASN A 728 1.55 -13.35 -24.53
N LYS A 729 2.70 -13.88 -24.96
CA LYS A 729 2.84 -15.26 -25.47
C LYS A 729 2.42 -16.35 -24.48
N ARG A 730 2.45 -16.07 -23.17
CA ARG A 730 2.17 -17.07 -22.13
C ARG A 730 0.74 -16.94 -21.57
N SER A 731 0.22 -15.72 -21.47
CA SER A 731 -1.04 -15.45 -20.79
C SER A 731 -2.20 -15.03 -21.71
N GLY A 732 -1.94 -14.87 -23.01
CA GLY A 732 -2.97 -14.61 -24.02
C GLY A 732 -3.14 -13.13 -24.38
N THR A 733 -4.28 -12.79 -24.97
CA THR A 733 -4.62 -11.47 -25.49
C THR A 733 -5.62 -10.77 -24.59
N TYR A 734 -5.27 -9.60 -24.11
CA TYR A 734 -6.10 -8.76 -23.24
C TYR A 734 -6.65 -7.58 -24.02
N MET A 735 -7.94 -7.33 -23.90
CA MET A 735 -8.58 -6.11 -24.37
C MET A 735 -8.37 -4.99 -23.36
N VAL A 736 -7.92 -3.82 -23.83
CA VAL A 736 -7.79 -2.61 -23.03
C VAL A 736 -8.69 -1.53 -23.63
N GLU A 737 -9.72 -1.17 -22.90
CA GLU A 737 -10.66 -0.10 -23.24
C GLU A 737 -10.22 1.21 -22.58
N SER A 738 -10.14 2.29 -23.36
CA SER A 738 -9.92 3.64 -22.85
C SER A 738 -11.27 4.33 -22.65
N VAL A 739 -11.56 4.75 -21.41
CA VAL A 739 -12.78 5.47 -21.01
C VAL A 739 -12.42 6.96 -20.87
N CYS A 740 -12.59 7.73 -21.93
CA CYS A 740 -12.04 9.07 -22.00
C CYS A 740 -12.84 10.11 -21.21
N SER A 741 -14.17 9.96 -21.03
CA SER A 741 -14.99 10.85 -20.18
C SER A 741 -14.50 10.91 -18.74
N PHE A 742 -14.03 9.77 -18.20
CA PHE A 742 -13.45 9.66 -16.83
C PHE A 742 -11.94 9.42 -16.85
N CYS A 743 -11.31 9.45 -18.01
CA CYS A 743 -9.87 9.39 -18.24
C CYS A 743 -9.16 8.24 -17.46
N HIS A 744 -9.74 7.03 -17.53
CA HIS A 744 -9.15 5.79 -17.05
C HIS A 744 -9.21 4.71 -18.14
N SER A 745 -8.49 3.61 -17.94
CA SER A 745 -8.51 2.43 -18.82
C SER A 745 -8.93 1.21 -18.03
N VAL A 746 -9.70 0.33 -18.68
CA VAL A 746 -10.11 -0.98 -18.15
C VAL A 746 -9.46 -2.05 -19.01
N MET A 747 -8.71 -2.95 -18.38
CA MET A 747 -8.16 -4.14 -19.01
C MET A 747 -8.97 -5.35 -18.60
N TYR A 748 -9.41 -6.13 -19.58
CA TYR A 748 -10.21 -7.32 -19.36
C TYR A 748 -9.35 -8.59 -19.44
N SER A 749 -9.82 -9.66 -18.78
CA SER A 749 -9.15 -10.96 -18.77
C SER A 749 -8.91 -11.51 -20.19
N ALA A 750 -7.87 -12.32 -20.37
CA ALA A 750 -7.59 -12.98 -21.65
C ALA A 750 -8.56 -14.14 -21.94
N LYS A 751 -9.21 -14.65 -20.91
CA LYS A 751 -10.17 -15.74 -21.00
C LYS A 751 -11.55 -15.24 -20.58
N ARG A 752 -12.58 -15.73 -21.21
CA ARG A 752 -13.96 -15.49 -20.85
C ARG A 752 -14.39 -16.47 -19.75
N ILE A 753 -15.06 -15.98 -18.73
CA ILE A 753 -15.80 -16.84 -17.81
C ILE A 753 -17.04 -17.34 -18.56
N ASP A 754 -17.31 -18.62 -18.47
CA ASP A 754 -18.54 -19.26 -18.96
C ASP A 754 -18.80 -20.49 -18.11
N VAL A 755 -19.68 -20.35 -17.13
CA VAL A 755 -20.03 -21.43 -16.20
C VAL A 755 -21.12 -22.32 -16.78
N GLY A 756 -21.85 -21.83 -17.82
CA GLY A 756 -23.02 -22.55 -18.36
C GLY A 756 -24.22 -22.52 -17.41
N TYR A 757 -25.41 -22.80 -17.96
CA TYR A 757 -26.65 -22.81 -17.15
C TYR A 757 -26.90 -24.10 -16.36
N ASP A 758 -26.33 -25.22 -16.78
CA ASP A 758 -26.56 -26.54 -16.21
C ASP A 758 -25.42 -27.05 -15.34
N SER A 759 -24.60 -26.13 -14.82
CA SER A 759 -23.44 -26.54 -14.04
C SER A 759 -23.87 -26.89 -12.60
N SER A 760 -23.40 -28.00 -12.09
CA SER A 760 -23.45 -28.34 -10.66
C SER A 760 -22.90 -27.23 -9.78
N LEU A 761 -22.01 -26.38 -10.33
CA LEU A 761 -21.44 -25.21 -9.68
C LEU A 761 -22.51 -24.15 -9.36
N LEU A 762 -23.50 -23.90 -10.24
CA LEU A 762 -24.58 -22.95 -9.94
C LEU A 762 -25.50 -23.47 -8.82
N GLU A 763 -25.75 -24.78 -8.79
CA GLU A 763 -26.51 -25.42 -7.69
C GLU A 763 -25.74 -25.30 -6.36
N GLU A 764 -24.41 -25.45 -6.39
CA GLU A 764 -23.56 -25.34 -5.21
C GLU A 764 -23.47 -23.89 -4.68
N ILE A 765 -23.38 -22.89 -5.56
CA ILE A 765 -23.34 -21.46 -5.18
C ILE A 765 -24.72 -20.97 -4.75
N ASN A 766 -25.77 -21.43 -5.43
CA ASN A 766 -27.18 -21.06 -5.23
C ASN A 766 -27.41 -19.53 -5.13
N PRO A 767 -27.01 -18.71 -6.14
CA PRO A 767 -27.21 -17.28 -6.12
C PRO A 767 -28.67 -16.91 -6.43
N ASP A 768 -29.12 -15.73 -5.99
CA ASP A 768 -30.46 -15.23 -6.35
C ASP A 768 -30.53 -14.76 -7.80
N TYR A 769 -29.44 -14.22 -8.32
CA TYR A 769 -29.32 -13.70 -9.69
C TYR A 769 -28.12 -14.29 -10.41
N ILE A 770 -28.30 -14.57 -11.70
CA ILE A 770 -27.23 -14.94 -12.63
C ILE A 770 -27.04 -13.80 -13.63
N ARG A 771 -25.82 -13.23 -13.69
CA ARG A 771 -25.48 -12.14 -14.61
C ARG A 771 -24.66 -12.63 -15.80
N LYS A 772 -25.07 -12.18 -17.00
CA LYS A 772 -24.31 -12.33 -18.22
C LYS A 772 -23.83 -10.97 -18.71
N ASP A 773 -22.52 -10.83 -18.82
CA ASP A 773 -21.90 -9.65 -19.38
C ASP A 773 -21.71 -9.83 -20.88
N TYR A 774 -22.51 -9.15 -21.70
CA TYR A 774 -22.30 -9.17 -23.14
C TYR A 774 -20.99 -8.46 -23.50
N ASP A 775 -20.18 -9.08 -24.34
CA ASP A 775 -18.93 -8.56 -24.85
C ASP A 775 -18.81 -8.74 -26.36
N ASN A 776 -17.88 -7.97 -26.95
CA ASN A 776 -17.65 -8.00 -28.41
C ASN A 776 -16.41 -8.85 -28.76
N MET A 777 -15.83 -9.59 -27.82
CA MET A 777 -14.70 -10.46 -28.08
C MET A 777 -15.17 -11.88 -28.39
N HIS A 778 -14.78 -12.40 -29.53
CA HIS A 778 -14.88 -13.82 -29.85
C HIS A 778 -13.62 -14.51 -29.29
N ASN A 779 -13.75 -15.31 -28.24
CA ASN A 779 -12.67 -16.15 -27.74
C ASN A 779 -13.17 -17.59 -27.59
N GLU A 780 -12.41 -18.54 -28.13
CA GLU A 780 -12.81 -19.95 -28.22
C GLU A 780 -12.59 -20.72 -26.90
N THR A 781 -11.93 -20.11 -25.88
CA THR A 781 -11.61 -20.79 -24.63
C THR A 781 -12.49 -20.30 -23.49
N ALA A 782 -13.53 -21.09 -23.16
CA ALA A 782 -14.33 -20.92 -21.96
C ALA A 782 -13.53 -21.34 -20.71
N TRP A 783 -13.77 -20.67 -19.58
CA TRP A 783 -13.12 -20.93 -18.30
C TRP A 783 -14.11 -20.68 -17.16
N THR A 784 -14.12 -21.54 -16.15
CA THR A 784 -15.00 -21.43 -14.98
C THR A 784 -14.56 -20.38 -13.94
N GLY A 785 -13.49 -19.67 -14.18
CA GLY A 785 -12.96 -18.72 -13.21
C GLY A 785 -12.21 -19.40 -12.06
N HIS A 786 -12.24 -18.79 -10.89
CA HIS A 786 -11.71 -19.37 -9.65
C HIS A 786 -12.80 -20.05 -8.81
N TYR A 787 -14.00 -20.19 -9.34
CA TYR A 787 -15.17 -20.64 -8.60
C TYR A 787 -15.06 -22.09 -8.07
N ASP A 788 -14.26 -22.94 -8.73
CA ASP A 788 -13.98 -24.30 -8.26
C ASP A 788 -12.86 -24.35 -7.22
N VAL A 789 -11.77 -23.61 -7.44
CA VAL A 789 -10.51 -23.77 -6.69
C VAL A 789 -10.24 -22.58 -5.77
N GLY A 790 -10.66 -21.38 -6.12
CA GLY A 790 -10.35 -20.16 -5.41
C GLY A 790 -8.93 -19.65 -5.70
N VAL A 791 -8.47 -18.67 -4.91
CA VAL A 791 -7.11 -18.12 -4.98
C VAL A 791 -6.34 -18.39 -3.69
N GLU A 792 -5.03 -18.47 -3.84
CA GLU A 792 -4.07 -18.59 -2.72
C GLU A 792 -3.95 -17.31 -1.91
#